data_f28ddfed8adb5ada6dcb0c65b7488c59
#
_entry.id   f28ddfed8adb5ada6dcb0c65b7488c59
#
_cell.length_a   1.000
_cell.length_b   1.000
_cell.length_c   1.000
_cell.angle_alpha   90.00
_cell.angle_beta   90.00
_cell.angle_gamma   90.00
#
_symmetry.space_group_name_H-M   'P 1'
#
loop_
_entity.id
_entity.type
_entity.pdbx_description
1 polymer ?
#
loop_
_entity_poly.entity_id
_entity_poly.type
_entity_poly.pdbx_seq_one_letter_code
_entity_poly.pdbx_strand_id
1 'polypeptide(L)'
;MSELAPLISDLALILICAGIMTLIFKRLRQPLVLGYIVAGFLASPHMPYTPSVIDTANIHTWSDIGVIFLLFALGLEFSFKKLMKVGGTAIIAACTIIFCMILVGMVAGWSFGWKHMDCLYLGGMLAMSSTTIIYKAFDDLGLRQQRFAGLVLSILILEDILAIVLMVMLSTMAVSKNFEGTEMIYSIGKLVFFLILWFVVGIYLIPIFLKRSRKWMGSETLLIVSLAMCFGMVVLAAKVGFSPAFGAFIMGSILAETVEAESIEKLVAPVKDLFGAIFFVSVGMMVDPAMIVEYAWPIVAITLSILLGQVIFGTGGVILAGQPLKVAMQCGFSLTQIGEFAFIIASLGVSLHVTSDFLYPIVVAVSVITTFLTPYMIRLAVPAYHRVEKVLPNRWRKILDRYSSGSQTVNHENNWRKLLTAIIRIVAIYSVLCIAVIVLSFHFIIPLFRASLPLFWANLAGAVFTIVCISPFLRAIIMKKNHSVEFQALWQDNRYNRAPLLSTILLRMVIAVAFVLFIIENIFKASTALMVGIAIILVCMMMLSRWLKKQSIFMERTFIQNLRFRDMHAEFTGQKRPEYEGHLLSRDIHLSDFEVPADSLWAGHTLKELNLGYKYGVHVASIIRGMHRINIPGANVRLFPGDTIQVIGTDEQLGEFARQVERVSSAAEEEDIEKREMNLKQFMVDGNSLFLGKSIKESGIRDDYRCLVVGVERGDGNLIRPDVNMIFCEGDVVWVVGERDDVCLLYTSDAADEARSV
;
A
#
# COMPACT_ATOMS: atom_id res chain seq x y z
N MET A 1 -48.50 5.13 -1.31
CA MET A 1 -47.16 5.12 -1.89
C MET A 1 -46.22 4.72 -0.73
N SER A 2 -45.51 3.63 -0.87
CA SER A 2 -44.52 3.24 0.14
C SER A 2 -43.43 4.34 0.16
N GLU A 3 -43.33 5.06 1.26
CA GLU A 3 -42.24 6.01 1.45
C GLU A 3 -40.90 5.23 1.40
N LEU A 4 -40.03 5.67 0.53
CA LEU A 4 -38.68 5.07 0.42
C LEU A 4 -37.97 5.24 1.77
N ALA A 5 -37.27 4.21 2.24
CA ALA A 5 -36.53 4.33 3.49
C ALA A 5 -35.54 5.51 3.40
N PRO A 6 -35.48 6.40 4.41
CA PRO A 6 -34.61 7.60 4.39
C PRO A 6 -33.15 7.27 4.00
N LEU A 7 -32.65 6.13 4.47
CA LEU A 7 -31.31 5.63 4.15
C LEU A 7 -31.04 5.49 2.64
N ILE A 8 -32.04 5.02 1.87
CA ILE A 8 -31.89 4.82 0.42
C ILE A 8 -31.93 6.17 -0.30
N SER A 9 -32.82 7.08 0.15
CA SER A 9 -32.93 8.43 -0.40
C SER A 9 -31.62 9.22 -0.19
N ASP A 10 -31.07 9.14 1.01
CA ASP A 10 -29.82 9.80 1.39
C ASP A 10 -28.63 9.26 0.58
N LEU A 11 -28.54 7.93 0.44
CA LEU A 11 -27.49 7.30 -0.38
C LEU A 11 -27.62 7.69 -1.86
N ALA A 12 -28.83 7.75 -2.39
CA ALA A 12 -29.08 8.17 -3.78
C ALA A 12 -28.61 9.63 -4.00
N LEU A 13 -28.94 10.52 -3.08
CA LEU A 13 -28.49 11.93 -3.13
C LEU A 13 -26.95 12.03 -3.12
N ILE A 14 -26.30 11.32 -2.18
CA ILE A 14 -24.83 11.27 -2.07
C ILE A 14 -24.20 10.82 -3.39
N LEU A 15 -24.68 9.72 -3.97
CA LEU A 15 -24.12 9.16 -5.19
C LEU A 15 -24.38 10.04 -6.42
N ILE A 16 -25.55 10.67 -6.53
CA ILE A 16 -25.87 11.61 -7.63
C ILE A 16 -24.92 12.81 -7.56
N CYS A 17 -24.79 13.43 -6.39
CA CYS A 17 -23.90 14.59 -6.21
C CYS A 17 -22.45 14.22 -6.47
N ALA A 18 -21.98 13.08 -5.95
CA ALA A 18 -20.65 12.56 -6.21
C ALA A 18 -20.42 12.33 -7.72
N GLY A 19 -21.35 11.70 -8.41
CA GLY A 19 -21.26 11.44 -9.86
C GLY A 19 -21.13 12.71 -10.69
N ILE A 20 -22.00 13.69 -10.44
CA ILE A 20 -21.98 14.99 -11.15
C ILE A 20 -20.63 15.69 -10.93
N MET A 21 -20.19 15.79 -9.66
CA MET A 21 -18.95 16.49 -9.34
C MET A 21 -17.71 15.75 -9.83
N THR A 22 -17.75 14.42 -9.89
CA THR A 22 -16.67 13.62 -10.50
C THR A 22 -16.45 14.03 -11.97
N LEU A 23 -17.53 14.14 -12.76
CA LEU A 23 -17.45 14.56 -14.17
C LEU A 23 -16.88 15.98 -14.30
N ILE A 24 -17.34 16.92 -13.46
CA ILE A 24 -16.89 18.31 -13.49
C ILE A 24 -15.40 18.39 -13.12
N PHE A 25 -14.97 17.75 -12.02
CA PHE A 25 -13.60 17.85 -11.54
C PHE A 25 -12.60 17.10 -12.44
N LYS A 26 -13.04 15.98 -13.08
CA LYS A 26 -12.24 15.29 -14.10
C LYS A 26 -12.01 16.18 -15.32
N ARG A 27 -13.05 16.93 -15.77
CA ARG A 27 -12.91 17.89 -16.86
C ARG A 27 -11.99 19.07 -16.49
N LEU A 28 -12.04 19.52 -15.23
CA LEU A 28 -11.17 20.56 -14.70
C LEU A 28 -9.75 20.08 -14.39
N ARG A 29 -9.45 18.80 -14.57
CA ARG A 29 -8.17 18.16 -14.20
C ARG A 29 -7.80 18.38 -12.73
N GLN A 30 -8.79 18.42 -11.85
CA GLN A 30 -8.62 18.57 -10.40
C GLN A 30 -8.77 17.22 -9.69
N PRO A 31 -8.19 17.06 -8.48
CA PRO A 31 -8.35 15.84 -7.68
C PRO A 31 -9.82 15.54 -7.39
N LEU A 32 -10.26 14.29 -7.59
CA LEU A 32 -11.65 13.88 -7.40
C LEU A 32 -12.13 14.05 -5.96
N VAL A 33 -11.23 13.88 -5.01
CA VAL A 33 -11.50 14.08 -3.56
C VAL A 33 -12.06 15.48 -3.28
N LEU A 34 -11.49 16.51 -3.91
CA LEU A 34 -12.04 17.88 -3.81
C LEU A 34 -13.47 17.95 -4.35
N GLY A 35 -13.73 17.27 -5.48
CA GLY A 35 -15.07 17.21 -6.06
C GLY A 35 -16.09 16.57 -5.11
N TYR A 36 -15.71 15.50 -4.42
CA TYR A 36 -16.57 14.84 -3.43
C TYR A 36 -16.85 15.73 -2.22
N ILE A 37 -15.84 16.44 -1.69
CA ILE A 37 -16.02 17.38 -0.57
C ILE A 37 -16.96 18.51 -0.98
N VAL A 38 -16.76 19.10 -2.18
CA VAL A 38 -17.64 20.15 -2.70
C VAL A 38 -19.07 19.63 -2.95
N ALA A 39 -19.21 18.39 -3.47
CA ALA A 39 -20.52 17.74 -3.61
C ALA A 39 -21.25 17.66 -2.27
N GLY A 40 -20.54 17.22 -1.22
CA GLY A 40 -21.07 17.13 0.13
C GLY A 40 -21.45 18.50 0.72
N PHE A 41 -20.57 19.47 0.55
CA PHE A 41 -20.84 20.83 0.98
C PHE A 41 -22.12 21.40 0.35
N LEU A 42 -22.32 21.19 -0.95
CA LEU A 42 -23.53 21.60 -1.67
C LEU A 42 -24.78 20.83 -1.24
N ALA A 43 -24.65 19.57 -0.87
CA ALA A 43 -25.74 18.72 -0.39
C ALA A 43 -25.90 18.73 1.15
N SER A 44 -25.20 19.65 1.84
CA SER A 44 -25.21 19.80 3.29
C SER A 44 -26.60 20.23 3.80
N PRO A 45 -27.05 19.70 4.96
CA PRO A 45 -28.24 20.20 5.64
C PRO A 45 -28.22 21.71 5.96
N HIS A 46 -27.02 22.31 5.99
CA HIS A 46 -26.81 23.73 6.26
C HIS A 46 -27.00 24.63 5.03
N MET A 47 -27.21 24.03 3.82
CA MET A 47 -27.44 24.77 2.58
C MET A 47 -28.94 24.92 2.29
N PRO A 48 -29.51 26.14 2.29
CA PRO A 48 -30.97 26.35 2.18
C PRO A 48 -31.54 26.14 0.77
N TYR A 49 -30.68 26.04 -0.26
CA TYR A 49 -31.12 26.04 -1.67
C TYR A 49 -30.93 24.72 -2.40
N THR A 50 -30.36 23.72 -1.77
CA THR A 50 -30.06 22.42 -2.37
C THR A 50 -30.79 21.31 -1.66
N PRO A 51 -31.13 20.18 -2.35
CA PRO A 51 -31.64 19.01 -1.68
C PRO A 51 -30.65 18.52 -0.62
N SER A 52 -31.13 18.32 0.59
CA SER A 52 -30.29 17.88 1.72
C SER A 52 -30.70 16.49 2.21
N VAL A 53 -29.80 15.86 2.94
CA VAL A 53 -30.00 14.55 3.58
C VAL A 53 -31.05 14.66 4.69
N ILE A 54 -31.90 13.66 4.80
CA ILE A 54 -33.03 13.60 5.75
C ILE A 54 -32.55 13.30 7.17
N ASP A 55 -31.58 12.37 7.31
CA ASP A 55 -31.08 11.92 8.61
C ASP A 55 -29.56 12.04 8.71
N THR A 56 -29.11 12.95 9.60
CA THR A 56 -27.68 13.18 9.86
C THR A 56 -26.98 11.99 10.50
N ALA A 57 -27.67 11.10 11.23
CA ALA A 57 -27.09 9.89 11.81
C ALA A 57 -26.64 8.90 10.72
N ASN A 58 -27.34 8.88 9.58
CA ASN A 58 -26.95 8.08 8.42
C ASN A 58 -25.63 8.54 7.83
N ILE A 59 -25.36 9.86 7.81
CA ILE A 59 -24.10 10.43 7.31
C ILE A 59 -22.91 9.88 8.09
N HIS A 60 -22.99 9.88 9.41
CA HIS A 60 -21.93 9.35 10.28
C HIS A 60 -21.70 7.86 10.02
N THR A 61 -22.76 7.07 9.93
CA THR A 61 -22.66 5.62 9.66
C THR A 61 -21.99 5.34 8.32
N TRP A 62 -22.39 6.05 7.25
CA TRP A 62 -21.77 5.93 5.94
C TRP A 62 -20.31 6.38 5.92
N SER A 63 -20.00 7.45 6.65
CA SER A 63 -18.65 7.94 6.85
C SER A 63 -17.76 6.87 7.50
N ASP A 64 -18.22 6.26 8.60
CA ASP A 64 -17.48 5.22 9.32
C ASP A 64 -17.20 3.98 8.45
N ILE A 65 -18.21 3.53 7.68
CA ILE A 65 -18.02 2.44 6.71
C ILE A 65 -17.00 2.82 5.65
N GLY A 66 -17.07 4.06 5.15
CA GLY A 66 -16.09 4.58 4.17
C GLY A 66 -14.66 4.57 4.70
N VAL A 67 -14.46 5.01 5.95
CA VAL A 67 -13.15 4.97 6.63
C VAL A 67 -12.63 3.54 6.75
N ILE A 68 -13.49 2.57 7.11
CA ILE A 68 -13.12 1.15 7.22
C ILE A 68 -12.59 0.64 5.87
N PHE A 69 -13.29 0.90 4.76
CA PHE A 69 -12.87 0.47 3.43
C PHE A 69 -11.59 1.17 2.96
N LEU A 70 -11.46 2.47 3.21
CA LEU A 70 -10.26 3.24 2.88
C LEU A 70 -9.03 2.69 3.62
N LEU A 71 -9.14 2.47 4.94
CA LEU A 71 -8.03 1.97 5.73
C LEU A 71 -7.72 0.49 5.48
N PHE A 72 -8.73 -0.30 5.16
CA PHE A 72 -8.51 -1.68 4.71
C PHE A 72 -7.71 -1.73 3.40
N ALA A 73 -8.09 -0.93 2.41
CA ALA A 73 -7.37 -0.86 1.14
C ALA A 73 -5.96 -0.30 1.31
N LEU A 74 -5.78 0.75 2.13
CA LEU A 74 -4.47 1.27 2.49
C LEU A 74 -3.62 0.17 3.15
N GLY A 75 -4.22 -0.62 4.06
CA GLY A 75 -3.56 -1.78 4.64
C GLY A 75 -3.10 -2.79 3.61
N LEU A 76 -3.88 -3.06 2.54
CA LEU A 76 -3.51 -3.95 1.44
C LEU A 76 -2.33 -3.42 0.61
N GLU A 77 -2.25 -2.12 0.40
CA GLU A 77 -1.12 -1.46 -0.25
C GLU A 77 0.15 -1.48 0.63
N PHE A 78 -0.05 -1.58 1.95
CA PHE A 78 1.01 -1.56 2.95
C PHE A 78 1.62 -2.94 3.16
N SER A 79 2.91 -3.09 2.84
CA SER A 79 3.69 -4.27 3.19
C SER A 79 4.73 -3.93 4.26
N PHE A 80 4.75 -4.71 5.34
CA PHE A 80 5.76 -4.60 6.40
C PHE A 80 7.19 -4.71 5.86
N LYS A 81 7.39 -5.45 4.78
CA LYS A 81 8.67 -5.57 4.09
C LYS A 81 9.05 -4.31 3.34
N LYS A 82 8.08 -3.62 2.71
CA LYS A 82 8.33 -2.30 2.11
C LYS A 82 8.82 -1.33 3.19
N LEU A 83 8.20 -1.33 4.37
CA LEU A 83 8.62 -0.53 5.52
C LEU A 83 10.07 -0.83 5.95
N MET A 84 10.45 -2.11 6.03
CA MET A 84 11.84 -2.49 6.40
C MET A 84 12.89 -2.11 5.34
N LYS A 85 12.47 -1.90 4.10
CA LYS A 85 13.32 -1.41 2.99
C LYS A 85 13.35 0.12 2.90
N VAL A 86 12.41 0.81 3.55
CA VAL A 86 12.42 2.27 3.65
C VAL A 86 13.71 2.68 4.38
N GLY A 87 14.54 3.43 3.71
CA GLY A 87 15.86 3.82 4.22
C GLY A 87 15.76 4.69 5.48
N GLY A 88 16.81 4.68 6.30
CA GLY A 88 16.89 5.50 7.50
C GLY A 88 16.63 7.00 7.26
N THR A 89 16.91 7.47 6.06
CA THR A 89 16.60 8.82 5.58
C THR A 89 15.12 9.19 5.71
N ALA A 90 14.22 8.35 5.20
CA ALA A 90 12.79 8.63 5.26
C ALA A 90 12.25 8.54 6.70
N ILE A 91 12.80 7.63 7.53
CA ILE A 91 12.40 7.49 8.94
C ILE A 91 12.76 8.76 9.73
N ILE A 92 13.99 9.26 9.59
CA ILE A 92 14.44 10.48 10.28
C ILE A 92 13.62 11.68 9.81
N ALA A 93 13.39 11.80 8.50
CA ALA A 93 12.61 12.89 7.93
C ALA A 93 11.17 12.86 8.45
N ALA A 94 10.43 11.75 8.30
CA ALA A 94 9.05 11.61 8.72
C ALA A 94 8.87 11.86 10.23
N CYS A 95 9.70 11.25 11.09
CA CYS A 95 9.62 11.48 12.53
C CYS A 95 9.86 12.96 12.90
N THR A 96 10.82 13.62 12.24
CA THR A 96 11.11 15.04 12.47
C THR A 96 9.94 15.92 12.03
N ILE A 97 9.40 15.66 10.84
CA ILE A 97 8.25 16.40 10.28
C ILE A 97 7.05 16.29 11.20
N ILE A 98 6.64 15.07 11.53
CA ILE A 98 5.46 14.82 12.37
C ILE A 98 5.62 15.51 13.73
N PHE A 99 6.75 15.32 14.40
CA PHE A 99 6.99 15.94 15.69
C PHE A 99 6.91 17.47 15.62
N CYS A 100 7.58 18.09 14.66
CA CYS A 100 7.57 19.54 14.50
C CYS A 100 6.20 20.07 14.09
N MET A 101 5.48 19.38 13.21
CA MET A 101 4.16 19.82 12.76
C MET A 101 3.10 19.69 13.87
N ILE A 102 3.20 18.67 14.72
CA ILE A 102 2.35 18.59 15.93
C ILE A 102 2.59 19.82 16.82
N LEU A 103 3.84 20.21 17.04
CA LEU A 103 4.15 21.42 17.82
C LEU A 103 3.62 22.69 17.15
N VAL A 104 3.75 22.82 15.83
CA VAL A 104 3.20 23.97 15.06
C VAL A 104 1.70 24.06 15.25
N GLY A 105 0.96 22.96 15.10
CA GLY A 105 -0.48 22.93 15.28
C GLY A 105 -0.90 23.23 16.73
N MET A 106 -0.17 22.71 17.71
CA MET A 106 -0.42 23.05 19.13
C MET A 106 -0.21 24.53 19.40
N VAL A 107 0.87 25.13 18.92
CA VAL A 107 1.16 26.56 19.06
C VAL A 107 0.10 27.41 18.37
N ALA A 108 -0.31 27.02 17.15
CA ALA A 108 -1.38 27.70 16.42
C ALA A 108 -2.70 27.67 17.21
N GLY A 109 -3.12 26.51 17.70
CA GLY A 109 -4.33 26.38 18.50
C GLY A 109 -4.27 27.17 19.81
N TRP A 110 -3.14 27.15 20.52
CA TRP A 110 -2.94 27.97 21.72
C TRP A 110 -3.01 29.47 21.44
N SER A 111 -2.52 29.93 20.30
CA SER A 111 -2.59 31.34 19.92
C SER A 111 -4.04 31.85 19.75
N PHE A 112 -4.98 30.95 19.47
CA PHE A 112 -6.42 31.23 19.42
C PHE A 112 -7.14 30.98 20.74
N GLY A 113 -6.44 30.51 21.78
CA GLY A 113 -7.03 30.19 23.08
C GLY A 113 -7.88 28.91 23.10
N TRP A 114 -7.62 27.97 22.17
CA TRP A 114 -8.37 26.73 22.08
C TRP A 114 -8.03 25.75 23.22
N LYS A 115 -8.93 24.81 23.46
CA LYS A 115 -8.72 23.76 24.48
C LYS A 115 -7.53 22.88 24.14
N HIS A 116 -6.89 22.32 25.15
CA HIS A 116 -5.70 21.50 24.96
C HIS A 116 -5.89 20.33 23.99
N MET A 117 -7.06 19.67 24.04
CA MET A 117 -7.41 18.57 23.11
C MET A 117 -7.58 19.09 21.67
N ASP A 118 -8.22 20.22 21.46
CA ASP A 118 -8.36 20.82 20.13
C ASP A 118 -6.97 21.16 19.54
N CYS A 119 -6.05 21.69 20.35
CA CYS A 119 -4.69 21.98 19.93
C CYS A 119 -3.90 20.71 19.55
N LEU A 120 -4.04 19.65 20.34
CA LEU A 120 -3.34 18.39 20.11
C LEU A 120 -3.87 17.69 18.84
N TYR A 121 -5.20 17.64 18.67
CA TYR A 121 -5.83 17.08 17.48
C TYR A 121 -5.48 17.90 16.24
N LEU A 122 -5.50 19.23 16.33
CA LEU A 122 -5.04 20.10 15.24
C LEU A 122 -3.59 19.75 14.86
N GLY A 123 -2.69 19.65 15.82
CA GLY A 123 -1.30 19.28 15.57
C GLY A 123 -1.17 17.94 14.85
N GLY A 124 -1.93 16.93 15.26
CA GLY A 124 -1.98 15.62 14.61
C GLY A 124 -2.50 15.71 13.17
N MET A 125 -3.52 16.52 12.92
CA MET A 125 -4.09 16.72 11.59
C MET A 125 -3.13 17.45 10.64
N LEU A 126 -2.41 18.47 11.12
CA LEU A 126 -1.45 19.24 10.32
C LEU A 126 -0.16 18.44 10.00
N ALA A 127 0.10 17.37 10.73
CA ALA A 127 1.27 16.51 10.52
C ALA A 127 1.07 15.48 9.39
N MET A 128 -0.13 15.35 8.83
CA MET A 128 -0.50 14.30 7.86
C MET A 128 -0.67 14.87 6.46
N SER A 129 0.18 14.43 5.53
CA SER A 129 0.12 14.80 4.12
C SER A 129 -0.64 13.75 3.30
N SER A 130 -1.21 14.10 2.13
CA SER A 130 -1.94 13.15 1.28
C SER A 130 -1.04 12.50 0.25
N THR A 131 -0.93 11.18 0.32
CA THR A 131 -0.21 10.36 -0.66
C THR A 131 -0.84 10.46 -2.04
N THR A 132 -2.17 10.37 -2.13
CA THR A 132 -2.93 10.37 -3.38
C THR A 132 -2.81 11.68 -4.16
N ILE A 133 -2.91 12.82 -3.46
CA ILE A 133 -2.85 14.15 -4.08
C ILE A 133 -1.44 14.45 -4.60
N ILE A 134 -0.41 14.15 -3.80
CA ILE A 134 0.99 14.35 -4.21
C ILE A 134 1.36 13.46 -5.39
N TYR A 135 0.96 12.19 -5.35
CA TYR A 135 1.22 11.24 -6.42
C TYR A 135 0.63 11.73 -7.75
N LYS A 136 -0.63 12.17 -7.73
CA LYS A 136 -1.29 12.75 -8.89
C LYS A 136 -0.62 14.04 -9.35
N ALA A 137 -0.25 14.94 -8.43
CA ALA A 137 0.46 16.16 -8.79
C ALA A 137 1.83 15.87 -9.45
N PHE A 138 2.55 14.84 -9.01
CA PHE A 138 3.80 14.43 -9.65
C PHE A 138 3.57 13.83 -11.05
N ASP A 139 2.50 13.05 -11.24
CA ASP A 139 2.10 12.55 -12.56
C ASP A 139 1.77 13.72 -13.50
N ASP A 140 0.88 14.62 -13.10
CA ASP A 140 0.45 15.79 -13.90
C ASP A 140 1.62 16.73 -14.26
N LEU A 141 2.66 16.79 -13.43
CA LEU A 141 3.86 17.60 -13.64
C LEU A 141 5.00 16.83 -14.32
N GLY A 142 4.86 15.53 -14.58
CA GLY A 142 5.92 14.67 -15.14
C GLY A 142 7.14 14.52 -14.21
N LEU A 143 6.95 14.60 -12.89
CA LEU A 143 8.04 14.57 -11.90
C LEU A 143 8.17 13.20 -11.20
N ARG A 144 7.29 12.25 -11.52
CA ARG A 144 7.18 10.95 -10.83
C ARG A 144 8.48 10.14 -10.83
N GLN A 145 9.29 10.27 -11.88
CA GLN A 145 10.52 9.52 -12.06
C GLN A 145 11.73 10.17 -11.38
N GLN A 146 11.58 11.35 -10.80
CA GLN A 146 12.68 12.05 -10.15
C GLN A 146 12.97 11.49 -8.75
N ARG A 147 14.25 11.55 -8.34
CA ARG A 147 14.74 11.02 -7.08
C ARG A 147 14.00 11.56 -5.85
N PHE A 148 13.72 12.86 -5.81
CA PHE A 148 13.00 13.46 -4.68
C PHE A 148 11.57 12.93 -4.59
N ALA A 149 10.90 12.63 -5.72
CA ALA A 149 9.55 12.07 -5.71
C ALA A 149 9.52 10.68 -5.03
N GLY A 150 10.50 9.83 -5.31
CA GLY A 150 10.64 8.55 -4.62
C GLY A 150 10.88 8.69 -3.11
N LEU A 151 11.65 9.70 -2.69
CA LEU A 151 11.88 9.99 -1.28
C LEU A 151 10.61 10.54 -0.60
N VAL A 152 9.88 11.45 -1.25
CA VAL A 152 8.59 11.96 -0.77
C VAL A 152 7.60 10.82 -0.56
N LEU A 153 7.45 9.93 -1.54
CA LEU A 153 6.58 8.75 -1.40
C LEU A 153 6.99 7.84 -0.24
N SER A 154 8.31 7.69 0.00
CA SER A 154 8.80 6.92 1.16
C SER A 154 8.49 7.60 2.49
N ILE A 155 8.54 8.93 2.55
CA ILE A 155 8.16 9.72 3.73
C ILE A 155 6.65 9.59 3.97
N LEU A 156 5.83 9.75 2.93
CA LEU A 156 4.37 9.64 3.00
C LEU A 156 3.91 8.26 3.51
N ILE A 157 4.51 7.17 3.02
CA ILE A 157 4.23 5.81 3.52
C ILE A 157 4.49 5.73 5.03
N LEU A 158 5.53 6.39 5.54
CA LEU A 158 5.81 6.43 6.96
C LEU A 158 4.86 7.34 7.73
N GLU A 159 4.47 8.48 7.16
CA GLU A 159 3.45 9.37 7.72
C GLU A 159 2.14 8.63 7.91
N ASP A 160 1.69 7.85 6.91
CA ASP A 160 0.47 7.05 6.97
C ASP A 160 0.49 6.02 8.13
N ILE A 161 1.63 5.36 8.35
CA ILE A 161 1.80 4.42 9.46
C ILE A 161 1.78 5.15 10.80
N LEU A 162 2.51 6.25 10.89
CA LEU A 162 2.58 7.05 12.11
C LEU A 162 1.24 7.73 12.41
N ALA A 163 0.43 8.06 11.37
CA ALA A 163 -0.93 8.53 11.52
C ALA A 163 -1.81 7.54 12.27
N ILE A 164 -1.69 6.26 11.94
CA ILE A 164 -2.45 5.20 12.61
C ILE A 164 -2.02 5.06 14.07
N VAL A 165 -0.71 5.09 14.33
CA VAL A 165 -0.19 5.09 15.71
C VAL A 165 -0.69 6.31 16.46
N LEU A 166 -0.68 7.48 15.83
CA LEU A 166 -1.17 8.73 16.40
C LEU A 166 -2.67 8.67 16.70
N MET A 167 -3.49 8.13 15.78
CA MET A 167 -4.93 7.94 16.03
C MET A 167 -5.20 7.05 17.25
N VAL A 168 -4.44 5.97 17.40
CA VAL A 168 -4.59 5.10 18.58
C VAL A 168 -4.15 5.83 19.85
N MET A 169 -3.08 6.59 19.81
CA MET A 169 -2.65 7.43 20.94
C MET A 169 -3.71 8.47 21.30
N LEU A 170 -4.23 9.20 20.32
CA LEU A 170 -5.27 10.21 20.54
C LEU A 170 -6.57 9.60 21.09
N SER A 171 -7.01 8.46 20.57
CA SER A 171 -8.21 7.77 21.09
C SER A 171 -8.01 7.29 22.51
N THR A 172 -6.81 6.82 22.85
CA THR A 172 -6.49 6.39 24.22
C THR A 172 -6.45 7.57 25.19
N MET A 173 -5.84 8.69 24.78
CA MET A 173 -5.80 9.93 25.57
C MET A 173 -7.20 10.53 25.78
N ALA A 174 -8.10 10.37 24.81
CA ALA A 174 -9.49 10.81 24.90
C ALA A 174 -10.29 10.03 25.96
N VAL A 175 -10.00 8.74 26.11
CA VAL A 175 -10.72 7.85 27.06
C VAL A 175 -10.14 7.96 28.47
N SER A 176 -8.84 8.18 28.63
CA SER A 176 -8.19 8.35 29.93
C SER A 176 -8.37 9.78 30.43
N LYS A 177 -9.23 9.97 31.42
CA LYS A 177 -9.50 11.30 32.05
C LYS A 177 -8.31 11.89 32.81
N ASN A 178 -7.25 11.13 33.07
CA ASN A 178 -6.07 11.53 33.83
C ASN A 178 -4.80 11.41 32.94
N PHE A 179 -4.06 12.51 32.83
CA PHE A 179 -2.76 12.56 32.15
C PHE A 179 -1.61 12.01 33.04
N GLU A 180 -1.77 10.81 33.62
CA GLU A 180 -0.68 10.17 34.31
C GLU A 180 0.21 9.42 33.32
N GLY A 181 1.52 9.72 33.32
CA GLY A 181 2.48 9.14 32.38
C GLY A 181 2.54 7.60 32.43
N THR A 182 2.13 6.99 33.53
CA THR A 182 2.01 5.53 33.70
C THR A 182 0.90 4.92 32.85
N GLU A 183 -0.26 5.57 32.72
CA GLU A 183 -1.38 5.11 31.87
C GLU A 183 -1.03 5.19 30.39
N MET A 184 -0.29 6.23 29.99
CA MET A 184 0.18 6.36 28.60
C MET A 184 1.17 5.24 28.24
N ILE A 185 2.12 4.90 29.12
CA ILE A 185 3.06 3.78 28.91
C ILE A 185 2.31 2.45 28.82
N TYR A 186 1.31 2.22 29.68
CA TYR A 186 0.47 1.02 29.62
C TYR A 186 -0.30 0.91 28.31
N SER A 187 -0.86 2.02 27.82
CA SER A 187 -1.62 2.07 26.56
C SER A 187 -0.74 1.84 25.34
N ILE A 188 0.45 2.44 25.31
CA ILE A 188 1.45 2.17 24.27
C ILE A 188 1.89 0.70 24.34
N GLY A 189 2.13 0.16 25.54
CA GLY A 189 2.46 -1.24 25.73
C GLY A 189 1.37 -2.18 25.24
N LYS A 190 0.10 -1.86 25.53
CA LYS A 190 -1.08 -2.58 25.04
C LYS A 190 -1.16 -2.55 23.51
N LEU A 191 -0.95 -1.37 22.89
CA LEU A 191 -0.92 -1.22 21.43
C LEU A 191 0.16 -2.09 20.80
N VAL A 192 1.40 -1.98 21.28
CA VAL A 192 2.54 -2.76 20.75
C VAL A 192 2.31 -4.26 20.93
N PHE A 193 1.75 -4.68 22.08
CA PHE A 193 1.40 -6.06 22.32
C PHE A 193 0.40 -6.60 21.31
N PHE A 194 -0.75 -5.94 21.12
CA PHE A 194 -1.78 -6.39 20.16
C PHE A 194 -1.31 -6.31 18.72
N LEU A 195 -0.52 -5.28 18.36
CA LEU A 195 0.05 -5.15 17.03
C LEU A 195 0.96 -6.34 16.71
N ILE A 196 1.89 -6.68 17.61
CA ILE A 196 2.78 -7.84 17.42
C ILE A 196 1.97 -9.14 17.37
N LEU A 197 1.02 -9.31 18.29
CA LEU A 197 0.17 -10.50 18.36
C LEU A 197 -0.60 -10.70 17.06
N TRP A 198 -1.32 -9.69 16.59
CA TRP A 198 -2.15 -9.78 15.39
C TRP A 198 -1.32 -10.01 14.13
N PHE A 199 -0.18 -9.32 14.00
CA PHE A 199 0.73 -9.57 12.88
C PHE A 199 1.30 -10.98 12.90
N VAL A 200 1.81 -11.46 14.04
CA VAL A 200 2.42 -12.79 14.12
C VAL A 200 1.39 -13.89 13.90
N VAL A 201 0.23 -13.80 14.57
CA VAL A 201 -0.85 -14.79 14.43
C VAL A 201 -1.46 -14.71 13.03
N GLY A 202 -1.69 -13.50 12.52
CA GLY A 202 -2.25 -13.26 11.18
C GLY A 202 -1.36 -13.81 10.07
N ILE A 203 -0.08 -13.47 10.05
CA ILE A 203 0.89 -13.97 9.05
C ILE A 203 1.06 -15.50 9.14
N TYR A 204 0.81 -16.09 10.31
CA TYR A 204 0.86 -17.54 10.46
C TYR A 204 -0.43 -18.23 9.98
N LEU A 205 -1.61 -17.74 10.42
CA LEU A 205 -2.89 -18.44 10.19
C LEU A 205 -3.51 -18.10 8.82
N ILE A 206 -3.49 -16.82 8.42
CA ILE A 206 -4.23 -16.38 7.23
C ILE A 206 -3.69 -16.97 5.93
N PRO A 207 -2.37 -16.98 5.66
CA PRO A 207 -1.85 -17.61 4.46
C PRO A 207 -2.13 -19.12 4.41
N ILE A 208 -2.09 -19.82 5.57
CA ILE A 208 -2.44 -21.24 5.64
C ILE A 208 -3.90 -21.46 5.28
N PHE A 209 -4.80 -20.63 5.83
CA PHE A 209 -6.23 -20.69 5.54
C PHE A 209 -6.50 -20.43 4.06
N LEU A 210 -5.99 -19.34 3.48
CA LEU A 210 -6.19 -18.99 2.07
C LEU A 210 -5.64 -20.08 1.14
N LYS A 211 -4.45 -20.60 1.42
CA LYS A 211 -3.84 -21.68 0.64
C LYS A 211 -4.70 -22.96 0.67
N ARG A 212 -5.28 -23.32 1.83
CA ARG A 212 -6.13 -24.51 1.96
C ARG A 212 -7.45 -24.35 1.25
N SER A 213 -8.02 -23.13 1.27
CA SER A 213 -9.32 -22.81 0.68
C SER A 213 -9.23 -22.41 -0.80
N ARG A 214 -8.04 -22.25 -1.37
CA ARG A 214 -7.80 -21.75 -2.73
C ARG A 214 -8.60 -22.49 -3.82
N LYS A 215 -8.80 -23.82 -3.64
CA LYS A 215 -9.55 -24.65 -4.61
C LYS A 215 -11.04 -24.26 -4.74
N TRP A 216 -11.59 -23.60 -3.72
CA TRP A 216 -13.00 -23.18 -3.65
C TRP A 216 -13.16 -21.66 -3.81
N MET A 217 -12.07 -20.90 -3.95
CA MET A 217 -12.08 -19.43 -4.03
C MET A 217 -12.05 -18.97 -5.48
N GLY A 218 -13.23 -18.63 -6.02
CA GLY A 218 -13.35 -17.75 -7.17
C GLY A 218 -13.17 -16.28 -6.75
N SER A 219 -13.18 -15.35 -7.71
CA SER A 219 -12.99 -13.90 -7.45
C SER A 219 -14.05 -13.34 -6.48
N GLU A 220 -15.32 -13.71 -6.66
CA GLU A 220 -16.42 -13.32 -5.77
C GLU A 220 -16.21 -13.83 -4.33
N THR A 221 -15.90 -15.12 -4.20
CA THR A 221 -15.66 -15.75 -2.88
C THR A 221 -14.45 -15.11 -2.19
N LEU A 222 -13.39 -14.81 -2.93
CA LEU A 222 -12.19 -14.16 -2.39
C LEU A 222 -12.50 -12.76 -1.87
N LEU A 223 -13.31 -11.98 -2.59
CA LEU A 223 -13.78 -10.66 -2.13
C LEU A 223 -14.56 -10.78 -0.83
N ILE A 224 -15.59 -11.66 -0.80
CA ILE A 224 -16.44 -11.83 0.39
C ILE A 224 -15.62 -12.28 1.59
N VAL A 225 -14.73 -13.25 1.42
CA VAL A 225 -13.87 -13.76 2.51
C VAL A 225 -12.92 -12.68 3.02
N SER A 226 -12.31 -11.89 2.13
CA SER A 226 -11.40 -10.81 2.55
C SER A 226 -12.14 -9.70 3.32
N LEU A 227 -13.36 -9.34 2.89
CA LEU A 227 -14.20 -8.39 3.60
C LEU A 227 -14.70 -8.95 4.93
N ALA A 228 -15.09 -10.23 4.99
CA ALA A 228 -15.47 -10.88 6.24
C ALA A 228 -14.32 -10.88 7.26
N MET A 229 -13.08 -11.13 6.81
CA MET A 229 -11.89 -11.03 7.65
C MET A 229 -11.66 -9.58 8.11
N CYS A 230 -11.83 -8.58 7.22
CA CYS A 230 -11.73 -7.16 7.55
C CYS A 230 -12.71 -6.81 8.68
N PHE A 231 -14.00 -7.04 8.48
CA PHE A 231 -15.02 -6.72 9.48
C PHE A 231 -14.88 -7.55 10.76
N GLY A 232 -14.43 -8.79 10.66
CA GLY A 232 -14.08 -9.61 11.83
C GLY A 232 -13.00 -8.96 12.70
N MET A 233 -11.95 -8.41 12.07
CA MET A 233 -10.88 -7.70 12.78
C MET A 233 -11.35 -6.34 13.30
N VAL A 234 -12.23 -5.63 12.58
CA VAL A 234 -12.88 -4.39 13.03
C VAL A 234 -13.61 -4.63 14.34
N VAL A 235 -14.45 -5.66 14.41
CA VAL A 235 -15.20 -6.03 15.63
C VAL A 235 -14.25 -6.46 16.75
N LEU A 236 -13.20 -7.21 16.43
CA LEU A 236 -12.20 -7.64 17.40
C LEU A 236 -11.44 -6.43 17.98
N ALA A 237 -11.01 -5.49 17.15
CA ALA A 237 -10.33 -4.28 17.57
C ALA A 237 -11.21 -3.43 18.48
N ALA A 238 -12.48 -3.22 18.12
CA ALA A 238 -13.44 -2.48 18.92
C ALA A 238 -13.67 -3.12 20.31
N LYS A 239 -13.78 -4.46 20.39
CA LYS A 239 -13.92 -5.18 21.67
C LYS A 239 -12.69 -5.04 22.57
N VAL A 240 -11.51 -4.87 21.99
CA VAL A 240 -10.26 -4.67 22.74
C VAL A 240 -10.08 -3.21 23.17
N GLY A 241 -10.90 -2.30 22.63
CA GLY A 241 -10.86 -0.86 22.92
C GLY A 241 -9.96 -0.06 21.98
N PHE A 242 -9.73 -0.57 20.75
CA PHE A 242 -9.11 0.18 19.65
C PHE A 242 -10.18 0.68 18.67
N SER A 243 -9.80 1.63 17.81
CA SER A 243 -10.72 2.13 16.79
C SER A 243 -11.05 1.05 15.75
N PRO A 244 -12.29 1.01 15.22
CA PRO A 244 -12.69 0.14 14.12
C PRO A 244 -11.75 0.28 12.90
N ALA A 245 -11.40 1.51 12.57
CA ALA A 245 -10.50 1.88 11.50
C ALA A 245 -9.11 1.21 11.60
N PHE A 246 -8.55 1.14 12.81
CA PHE A 246 -7.30 0.44 13.09
C PHE A 246 -7.39 -1.06 12.81
N GLY A 247 -8.52 -1.68 13.20
CA GLY A 247 -8.76 -3.10 12.89
C GLY A 247 -8.77 -3.39 11.39
N ALA A 248 -9.42 -2.55 10.60
CA ALA A 248 -9.46 -2.65 9.15
C ALA A 248 -8.06 -2.57 8.53
N PHE A 249 -7.26 -1.58 8.94
CA PHE A 249 -5.88 -1.42 8.47
C PHE A 249 -5.01 -2.63 8.78
N ILE A 250 -5.07 -3.15 10.02
CA ILE A 250 -4.27 -4.32 10.41
C ILE A 250 -4.63 -5.54 9.57
N MET A 251 -5.91 -5.80 9.33
CA MET A 251 -6.30 -6.92 8.47
C MET A 251 -5.83 -6.74 7.04
N GLY A 252 -5.97 -5.54 6.47
CA GLY A 252 -5.42 -5.21 5.15
C GLY A 252 -3.92 -5.48 5.08
N SER A 253 -3.15 -5.00 6.08
CA SER A 253 -1.69 -5.20 6.14
C SER A 253 -1.28 -6.67 6.29
N ILE A 254 -2.06 -7.49 6.98
CA ILE A 254 -1.81 -8.94 7.07
C ILE A 254 -2.09 -9.61 5.73
N LEU A 255 -3.19 -9.27 5.06
CA LEU A 255 -3.53 -9.79 3.73
C LEU A 255 -2.53 -9.33 2.67
N ALA A 256 -1.95 -8.13 2.81
CA ALA A 256 -0.89 -7.62 1.94
C ALA A 256 0.35 -8.52 1.87
N GLU A 257 0.63 -9.32 2.89
CA GLU A 257 1.75 -10.27 2.92
C GLU A 257 1.40 -11.63 2.26
N THR A 258 0.14 -11.84 1.82
CA THR A 258 -0.30 -13.07 1.17
C THR A 258 -0.05 -13.03 -0.35
N VAL A 259 -0.08 -14.18 -1.00
CA VAL A 259 0.07 -14.29 -2.47
C VAL A 259 -1.13 -13.68 -3.20
N GLU A 260 -2.29 -13.80 -2.60
CA GLU A 260 -3.57 -13.31 -3.11
C GLU A 260 -3.72 -11.77 -2.96
N ALA A 261 -2.74 -11.08 -2.34
CA ALA A 261 -2.80 -9.64 -2.04
C ALA A 261 -3.18 -8.80 -3.26
N GLU A 262 -2.51 -8.99 -4.40
CA GLU A 262 -2.77 -8.21 -5.62
C GLU A 262 -4.18 -8.49 -6.19
N SER A 263 -4.64 -9.74 -6.11
CA SER A 263 -6.00 -10.11 -6.53
C SER A 263 -7.05 -9.51 -5.60
N ILE A 264 -6.80 -9.54 -4.28
CA ILE A 264 -7.69 -8.91 -3.29
C ILE A 264 -7.72 -7.39 -3.50
N GLU A 265 -6.59 -6.75 -3.71
CA GLU A 265 -6.46 -5.32 -3.95
C GLU A 265 -7.29 -4.89 -5.17
N LYS A 266 -7.16 -5.60 -6.31
CA LYS A 266 -7.95 -5.35 -7.53
C LYS A 266 -9.45 -5.52 -7.31
N LEU A 267 -9.87 -6.51 -6.52
CA LEU A 267 -11.29 -6.77 -6.23
C LEU A 267 -11.87 -5.76 -5.23
N VAL A 268 -11.07 -5.28 -4.29
CA VAL A 268 -11.49 -4.31 -3.27
C VAL A 268 -11.46 -2.88 -3.80
N ALA A 269 -10.63 -2.56 -4.80
CA ALA A 269 -10.47 -1.21 -5.32
C ALA A 269 -11.79 -0.53 -5.72
N PRO A 270 -12.71 -1.15 -6.49
CA PRO A 270 -14.00 -0.53 -6.82
C PRO A 270 -14.87 -0.26 -5.59
N VAL A 271 -14.82 -1.15 -4.58
CA VAL A 271 -15.56 -1.00 -3.32
C VAL A 271 -14.97 0.17 -2.51
N LYS A 272 -13.64 0.25 -2.41
CA LYS A 272 -12.93 1.37 -1.79
C LYS A 272 -13.29 2.69 -2.46
N ASP A 273 -13.30 2.75 -3.78
CA ASP A 273 -13.58 3.97 -4.53
C ASP A 273 -15.01 4.45 -4.30
N LEU A 274 -15.99 3.52 -4.29
CA LEU A 274 -17.38 3.83 -3.99
C LEU A 274 -17.55 4.37 -2.57
N PHE A 275 -17.09 3.63 -1.56
CA PHE A 275 -17.24 4.03 -0.16
C PHE A 275 -16.33 5.20 0.22
N GLY A 276 -15.20 5.36 -0.45
CA GLY A 276 -14.35 6.54 -0.35
C GLY A 276 -15.06 7.81 -0.85
N ALA A 277 -15.75 7.73 -1.99
CA ALA A 277 -16.57 8.83 -2.47
C ALA A 277 -17.68 9.20 -1.46
N ILE A 278 -18.38 8.19 -0.91
CA ILE A 278 -19.41 8.39 0.12
C ILE A 278 -18.80 9.07 1.37
N PHE A 279 -17.64 8.60 1.81
CA PHE A 279 -16.92 9.22 2.95
C PHE A 279 -16.61 10.69 2.70
N PHE A 280 -15.98 11.04 1.58
CA PHE A 280 -15.60 12.42 1.32
C PHE A 280 -16.82 13.33 1.08
N VAL A 281 -17.90 12.83 0.50
CA VAL A 281 -19.17 13.57 0.43
C VAL A 281 -19.75 13.80 1.83
N SER A 282 -19.74 12.75 2.69
CA SER A 282 -20.18 12.88 4.09
C SER A 282 -19.33 13.90 4.85
N VAL A 283 -18.01 13.90 4.63
CA VAL A 283 -17.09 14.94 5.17
C VAL A 283 -17.52 16.35 4.74
N GLY A 284 -17.85 16.53 3.46
CA GLY A 284 -18.32 17.82 2.94
C GLY A 284 -19.67 18.25 3.54
N MET A 285 -20.60 17.29 3.76
CA MET A 285 -21.91 17.57 4.36
C MET A 285 -21.83 18.03 5.82
N MET A 286 -20.81 17.63 6.54
CA MET A 286 -20.59 18.04 7.93
C MET A 286 -20.04 19.49 8.04
N VAL A 287 -19.71 20.13 6.94
CA VAL A 287 -19.19 21.50 6.94
C VAL A 287 -20.32 22.51 6.96
N ASP A 288 -20.35 23.33 8.02
CA ASP A 288 -21.25 24.48 8.11
C ASP A 288 -20.62 25.73 7.45
N PRO A 289 -21.25 26.32 6.41
CA PRO A 289 -20.77 27.55 5.79
C PRO A 289 -20.62 28.73 6.76
N ALA A 290 -21.48 28.82 7.77
CA ALA A 290 -21.43 29.88 8.76
C ALA A 290 -20.13 29.82 9.58
N MET A 291 -19.70 28.61 9.94
CA MET A 291 -18.44 28.38 10.66
C MET A 291 -17.22 28.79 9.83
N ILE A 292 -17.24 28.60 8.50
CA ILE A 292 -16.12 29.03 7.63
C ILE A 292 -15.95 30.53 7.67
N VAL A 293 -17.06 31.29 7.68
CA VAL A 293 -17.02 32.77 7.73
C VAL A 293 -16.58 33.23 9.12
N GLU A 294 -17.12 32.64 10.18
CA GLU A 294 -16.79 32.98 11.57
C GLU A 294 -15.31 32.73 11.88
N TYR A 295 -14.77 31.59 11.41
CA TYR A 295 -13.39 31.19 11.65
C TYR A 295 -12.45 31.47 10.47
N ALA A 296 -12.78 32.44 9.60
CA ALA A 296 -11.98 32.79 8.43
C ALA A 296 -10.53 33.14 8.79
N TRP A 297 -10.30 33.90 9.86
CA TRP A 297 -8.96 34.23 10.33
C TRP A 297 -8.15 33.01 10.81
N PRO A 298 -8.66 32.13 11.68
CA PRO A 298 -8.02 30.88 12.01
C PRO A 298 -7.70 30.03 10.78
N ILE A 299 -8.61 29.90 9.80
CA ILE A 299 -8.39 29.16 8.56
C ILE A 299 -7.17 29.69 7.79
N VAL A 300 -7.08 31.00 7.60
CA VAL A 300 -5.93 31.64 6.92
C VAL A 300 -4.64 31.44 7.70
N ALA A 301 -4.66 31.65 9.02
CA ALA A 301 -3.47 31.49 9.85
C ALA A 301 -2.97 30.04 9.91
N ILE A 302 -3.88 29.06 10.02
CA ILE A 302 -3.54 27.63 9.99
C ILE A 302 -3.02 27.23 8.60
N THR A 303 -3.63 27.73 7.51
CA THR A 303 -3.16 27.51 6.15
C THR A 303 -1.72 28.00 5.99
N LEU A 304 -1.42 29.22 6.45
CA LEU A 304 -0.05 29.75 6.42
C LEU A 304 0.89 28.92 7.30
N SER A 305 0.43 28.51 8.47
CA SER A 305 1.22 27.70 9.40
C SER A 305 1.62 26.35 8.80
N ILE A 306 0.72 25.67 8.08
CA ILE A 306 1.05 24.41 7.41
C ILE A 306 1.99 24.63 6.22
N LEU A 307 1.73 25.64 5.37
CA LEU A 307 2.58 25.92 4.21
C LEU A 307 4.02 26.24 4.66
N LEU A 308 4.18 27.14 5.62
CA LEU A 308 5.49 27.51 6.15
C LEU A 308 6.11 26.40 6.98
N GLY A 309 5.34 25.76 7.85
CA GLY A 309 5.80 24.65 8.69
C GLY A 309 6.33 23.49 7.88
N GLN A 310 5.58 23.01 6.88
CA GLN A 310 6.02 21.92 6.02
C GLN A 310 7.24 22.29 5.18
N VAL A 311 7.31 23.50 4.62
CA VAL A 311 8.49 23.96 3.90
C VAL A 311 9.71 24.00 4.80
N ILE A 312 9.61 24.53 6.01
CA ILE A 312 10.74 24.68 6.94
C ILE A 312 11.12 23.32 7.54
N PHE A 313 10.18 22.64 8.17
CA PHE A 313 10.44 21.41 8.91
C PHE A 313 10.55 20.19 8.00
N GLY A 314 9.84 20.17 6.86
CA GLY A 314 10.00 19.19 5.81
C GLY A 314 11.40 19.25 5.18
N THR A 315 11.83 20.46 4.79
CA THR A 315 13.21 20.69 4.32
C THR A 315 14.23 20.34 5.41
N GLY A 316 14.03 20.82 6.64
CA GLY A 316 14.90 20.55 7.76
C GLY A 316 15.04 19.06 8.09
N GLY A 317 13.95 18.32 8.15
CA GLY A 317 13.93 16.88 8.41
C GLY A 317 14.70 16.07 7.36
N VAL A 318 14.53 16.43 6.09
CA VAL A 318 15.24 15.78 4.97
C VAL A 318 16.75 16.14 4.97
N ILE A 319 17.11 17.37 5.36
CA ILE A 319 18.53 17.75 5.57
C ILE A 319 19.11 16.96 6.73
N LEU A 320 18.42 16.87 7.87
CA LEU A 320 18.86 16.08 9.03
C LEU A 320 19.08 14.61 8.67
N ALA A 321 18.31 14.11 7.71
CA ALA A 321 18.47 12.78 7.16
C ALA A 321 19.62 12.63 6.14
N GLY A 322 20.44 13.68 5.94
CA GLY A 322 21.66 13.66 5.12
C GLY A 322 21.45 13.87 3.63
N GLN A 323 20.32 14.46 3.20
CA GLN A 323 20.07 14.72 1.78
C GLN A 323 20.53 16.13 1.36
N PRO A 324 20.88 16.34 0.07
CA PRO A 324 21.26 17.64 -0.45
C PRO A 324 20.13 18.68 -0.32
N LEU A 325 20.49 19.95 -0.15
CA LEU A 325 19.54 21.06 0.05
C LEU A 325 18.47 21.12 -1.06
N LYS A 326 18.85 20.90 -2.34
CA LYS A 326 17.92 20.90 -3.47
C LYS A 326 16.81 19.87 -3.30
N VAL A 327 17.20 18.61 -3.04
CA VAL A 327 16.28 17.50 -2.79
C VAL A 327 15.42 17.76 -1.57
N ALA A 328 16.04 18.27 -0.49
CA ALA A 328 15.32 18.57 0.74
C ALA A 328 14.24 19.64 0.55
N MET A 329 14.54 20.73 -0.19
CA MET A 329 13.57 21.74 -0.51
C MET A 329 12.44 21.23 -1.42
N GLN A 330 12.77 20.41 -2.42
CA GLN A 330 11.75 19.78 -3.26
C GLN A 330 10.81 18.88 -2.43
N CYS A 331 11.33 18.12 -1.47
CA CYS A 331 10.50 17.33 -0.54
C CYS A 331 9.62 18.21 0.34
N GLY A 332 10.19 19.21 1.03
CA GLY A 332 9.43 20.08 1.94
C GLY A 332 8.31 20.87 1.24
N PHE A 333 8.55 21.36 0.04
CA PHE A 333 7.53 22.04 -0.77
C PHE A 333 6.45 21.11 -1.29
N SER A 334 6.75 19.81 -1.47
CA SER A 334 5.77 18.82 -1.93
C SER A 334 4.82 18.36 -0.83
N LEU A 335 5.21 18.43 0.43
CA LEU A 335 4.43 17.96 1.58
C LEU A 335 3.45 19.01 2.16
N THR A 336 3.25 20.14 1.50
CA THR A 336 2.55 21.34 2.04
C THR A 336 1.03 21.25 2.11
N GLN A 337 0.43 20.07 2.10
CA GLN A 337 -1.02 19.88 2.12
C GLN A 337 -1.47 19.00 3.27
N ILE A 338 -2.76 19.10 3.63
CA ILE A 338 -3.42 18.20 4.58
C ILE A 338 -3.98 16.99 3.84
N GLY A 339 -3.66 15.78 4.36
CA GLY A 339 -4.13 14.51 3.82
C GLY A 339 -5.47 14.02 4.38
N GLU A 340 -5.93 12.91 3.83
CA GLU A 340 -7.17 12.24 4.22
C GLU A 340 -7.18 11.76 5.68
N PHE A 341 -6.03 11.42 6.24
CA PHE A 341 -5.92 11.05 7.66
C PHE A 341 -6.33 12.18 8.61
N ALA A 342 -6.16 13.42 8.21
CA ALA A 342 -6.61 14.55 9.02
C ALA A 342 -8.15 14.54 9.22
N PHE A 343 -8.91 14.17 8.17
CA PHE A 343 -10.37 14.03 8.30
C PHE A 343 -10.75 12.85 9.20
N ILE A 344 -10.00 11.75 9.14
CA ILE A 344 -10.22 10.58 9.99
C ILE A 344 -9.90 10.92 11.46
N ILE A 345 -8.82 11.67 11.71
CA ILE A 345 -8.47 12.16 13.05
C ILE A 345 -9.54 13.15 13.54
N ALA A 346 -10.03 14.04 12.68
CA ALA A 346 -11.08 14.99 13.02
C ALA A 346 -12.40 14.28 13.35
N SER A 347 -12.82 13.31 12.53
CA SER A 347 -14.00 12.46 12.79
C SER A 347 -13.87 11.67 14.08
N LEU A 348 -12.68 11.13 14.36
CA LEU A 348 -12.38 10.44 15.63
C LEU A 348 -12.58 11.39 16.83
N GLY A 349 -12.10 12.63 16.74
CA GLY A 349 -12.26 13.63 17.81
C GLY A 349 -13.72 13.97 18.07
N VAL A 350 -14.52 14.12 17.02
CA VAL A 350 -15.97 14.35 17.11
C VAL A 350 -16.68 13.14 17.71
N SER A 351 -16.40 11.93 17.21
CA SER A 351 -17.05 10.69 17.69
C SER A 351 -16.75 10.38 19.16
N LEU A 352 -15.58 10.79 19.66
CA LEU A 352 -15.19 10.65 21.06
C LEU A 352 -15.63 11.85 21.94
N HIS A 353 -16.29 12.86 21.36
CA HIS A 353 -16.72 14.10 22.03
C HIS A 353 -15.60 14.83 22.79
N VAL A 354 -14.38 14.82 22.27
CA VAL A 354 -13.20 15.44 22.89
C VAL A 354 -12.72 16.69 22.17
N THR A 355 -13.15 16.90 20.93
CA THR A 355 -12.87 18.11 20.15
C THR A 355 -14.10 18.99 20.05
N SER A 356 -13.86 20.28 19.88
CA SER A 356 -14.92 21.27 19.64
C SER A 356 -15.46 21.17 18.22
N ASP A 357 -16.74 21.47 18.01
CA ASP A 357 -17.44 21.30 16.72
C ASP A 357 -16.87 22.15 15.58
N PHE A 358 -16.24 23.29 15.90
CA PHE A 358 -15.63 24.18 14.91
C PHE A 358 -14.35 23.61 14.27
N LEU A 359 -13.67 22.68 14.95
CA LEU A 359 -12.36 22.20 14.49
C LEU A 359 -12.46 21.43 13.17
N TYR A 360 -13.48 20.62 13.01
CA TYR A 360 -13.70 19.80 11.83
C TYR A 360 -13.92 20.67 10.55
N PRO A 361 -14.84 21.64 10.50
CA PRO A 361 -15.00 22.54 9.36
C PRO A 361 -13.75 23.32 9.01
N ILE A 362 -12.98 23.79 10.01
CA ILE A 362 -11.72 24.51 9.79
C ILE A 362 -10.72 23.65 9.04
N VAL A 363 -10.51 22.41 9.49
CA VAL A 363 -9.52 21.50 8.87
C VAL A 363 -9.93 21.12 7.46
N VAL A 364 -11.23 20.92 7.20
CA VAL A 364 -11.74 20.68 5.83
C VAL A 364 -11.45 21.87 4.93
N ALA A 365 -11.73 23.09 5.39
CA ALA A 365 -11.45 24.31 4.60
C ALA A 365 -9.96 24.48 4.32
N VAL A 366 -9.10 24.29 5.32
CA VAL A 366 -7.62 24.35 5.16
C VAL A 366 -7.14 23.29 4.19
N SER A 367 -7.67 22.07 4.26
CA SER A 367 -7.30 20.97 3.36
C SER A 367 -7.65 21.29 1.90
N VAL A 368 -8.86 21.82 1.65
CA VAL A 368 -9.27 22.23 0.29
C VAL A 368 -8.32 23.28 -0.26
N ILE A 369 -7.99 24.33 0.53
CA ILE A 369 -7.09 25.40 0.11
C ILE A 369 -5.69 24.85 -0.17
N THR A 370 -5.13 24.07 0.74
CA THR A 370 -3.77 23.52 0.60
C THR A 370 -3.66 22.54 -0.55
N THR A 371 -4.68 21.72 -0.81
CA THR A 371 -4.75 20.82 -1.96
C THR A 371 -4.72 21.59 -3.28
N PHE A 372 -5.49 22.67 -3.37
CA PHE A 372 -5.47 23.53 -4.56
C PHE A 372 -4.10 24.19 -4.78
N LEU A 373 -3.40 24.55 -3.71
CA LEU A 373 -2.08 25.18 -3.77
C LEU A 373 -0.94 24.20 -4.07
N THR A 374 -1.13 22.92 -3.88
CA THR A 374 -0.07 21.88 -3.98
C THR A 374 0.72 21.92 -5.29
N PRO A 375 0.11 21.93 -6.51
CA PRO A 375 0.88 21.97 -7.75
C PRO A 375 1.75 23.23 -7.87
N TYR A 376 1.28 24.34 -7.32
CA TYR A 376 2.01 25.62 -7.32
C TYR A 376 3.20 25.58 -6.36
N MET A 377 3.01 24.98 -5.18
CA MET A 377 4.08 24.80 -4.20
C MET A 377 5.18 23.89 -4.74
N ILE A 378 4.83 22.77 -5.38
CA ILE A 378 5.80 21.88 -6.02
C ILE A 378 6.63 22.61 -7.08
N ARG A 379 5.99 23.41 -7.95
CA ARG A 379 6.68 24.23 -8.97
C ARG A 379 7.57 25.31 -8.36
N LEU A 380 7.19 25.86 -7.21
CA LEU A 380 7.93 26.91 -6.52
C LEU A 380 9.23 26.39 -5.87
N ALA A 381 9.36 25.10 -5.64
CA ALA A 381 10.52 24.47 -4.95
C ALA A 381 11.86 24.82 -5.60
N VAL A 382 11.98 24.68 -6.94
CA VAL A 382 13.22 24.94 -7.67
C VAL A 382 13.59 26.44 -7.71
N PRO A 383 12.69 27.37 -8.04
CA PRO A 383 12.96 28.80 -7.92
C PRO A 383 13.33 29.24 -6.52
N ALA A 384 12.67 28.69 -5.49
CA ALA A 384 12.97 28.96 -4.10
C ALA A 384 14.39 28.48 -3.72
N TYR A 385 14.76 27.26 -4.16
CA TYR A 385 16.12 26.74 -3.97
C TYR A 385 17.19 27.70 -4.51
N HIS A 386 17.03 28.17 -5.76
CA HIS A 386 18.00 29.10 -6.36
C HIS A 386 18.11 30.44 -5.62
N ARG A 387 17.02 30.92 -5.02
CA ARG A 387 17.06 32.13 -4.19
C ARG A 387 17.77 31.87 -2.86
N VAL A 388 17.43 30.79 -2.17
CA VAL A 388 18.06 30.39 -0.90
C VAL A 388 19.55 30.13 -1.12
N GLU A 389 19.93 29.43 -2.18
CA GLU A 389 21.34 29.16 -2.52
C GLU A 389 22.15 30.45 -2.72
N LYS A 390 21.56 31.51 -3.31
CA LYS A 390 22.22 32.80 -3.49
C LYS A 390 22.40 33.59 -2.19
N VAL A 391 21.43 33.47 -1.27
CA VAL A 391 21.42 34.19 0.01
C VAL A 391 22.25 33.47 1.08
N LEU A 392 22.42 32.15 0.95
CA LEU A 392 23.09 31.34 1.95
C LEU A 392 24.62 31.65 2.00
N PRO A 393 25.18 32.00 3.18
CA PRO A 393 26.62 32.22 3.32
C PRO A 393 27.44 31.00 2.92
N ASN A 394 28.58 31.21 2.28
CA ASN A 394 29.46 30.13 1.81
C ASN A 394 29.87 29.11 2.90
N ARG A 395 29.89 29.54 4.18
CA ARG A 395 30.18 28.64 5.33
C ARG A 395 29.10 27.60 5.51
N TRP A 396 27.82 27.99 5.47
CA TRP A 396 26.66 27.11 5.62
C TRP A 396 26.53 26.16 4.41
N ARG A 397 26.78 26.66 3.21
CA ARG A 397 26.78 25.84 2.00
C ARG A 397 27.80 24.69 2.09
N LYS A 398 29.09 24.99 2.50
CA LYS A 398 30.13 23.99 2.70
C LYS A 398 29.77 22.98 3.80
N ILE A 399 29.08 23.41 4.86
CA ILE A 399 28.67 22.52 5.96
C ILE A 399 27.58 21.56 5.45
N LEU A 400 26.58 22.05 4.73
CA LEU A 400 25.49 21.24 4.17
C LEU A 400 26.04 20.23 3.15
N ASP A 401 26.92 20.65 2.25
CA ASP A 401 27.54 19.77 1.26
C ASP A 401 28.40 18.68 1.92
N ARG A 402 29.16 19.02 2.97
CA ARG A 402 29.97 18.07 3.72
C ARG A 402 29.10 17.10 4.54
N TYR A 403 27.98 17.57 5.10
CA TYR A 403 27.06 16.73 5.86
C TYR A 403 26.34 15.72 4.93
N SER A 404 25.87 16.16 3.77
CA SER A 404 25.24 15.28 2.78
C SER A 404 26.20 14.24 2.19
N SER A 405 27.48 14.59 1.99
CA SER A 405 28.53 13.67 1.50
C SER A 405 28.97 12.67 2.58
N GLY A 406 29.02 13.09 3.86
CA GLY A 406 29.51 12.28 4.98
C GLY A 406 28.52 11.19 5.41
N SER A 407 27.21 11.40 5.24
CA SER A 407 26.20 10.43 5.63
C SER A 407 26.15 9.18 4.73
N GLN A 408 26.77 9.25 3.54
CA GLN A 408 26.82 8.14 2.59
C GLN A 408 27.93 7.12 2.85
N THR A 409 28.90 7.43 3.74
CA THR A 409 30.12 6.62 3.92
C THR A 409 30.17 5.76 5.18
N VAL A 410 29.15 5.77 6.06
CA VAL A 410 29.18 5.01 7.32
C VAL A 410 28.25 3.78 7.24
N ASN A 411 28.67 2.77 6.50
CA ASN A 411 28.11 1.41 6.63
C ASN A 411 29.19 0.46 7.17
N HIS A 412 29.74 0.76 8.37
CA HIS A 412 30.45 -0.26 9.14
C HIS A 412 29.42 -1.18 9.79
N GLU A 413 29.24 -2.35 9.22
CA GLU A 413 28.36 -3.40 9.74
C GLU A 413 28.91 -3.93 11.08
N ASN A 414 28.41 -3.37 12.18
CA ASN A 414 28.78 -3.82 13.52
C ASN A 414 28.00 -5.10 13.88
N ASN A 415 28.66 -6.24 13.89
CA ASN A 415 28.11 -7.55 14.23
C ASN A 415 27.38 -7.56 15.59
N TRP A 416 27.82 -6.76 16.56
CA TRP A 416 27.14 -6.58 17.84
C TRP A 416 25.76 -5.96 17.67
N ARG A 417 25.64 -4.88 16.88
CA ARG A 417 24.35 -4.21 16.63
C ARG A 417 23.37 -5.15 15.91
N LYS A 418 23.85 -5.89 14.91
CA LYS A 418 23.03 -6.89 14.19
C LYS A 418 22.53 -7.98 15.15
N LEU A 419 23.41 -8.53 15.98
CA LEU A 419 23.09 -9.59 16.93
C LEU A 419 22.11 -9.11 18.01
N LEU A 420 22.36 -7.98 18.66
CA LEU A 420 21.51 -7.43 19.72
C LEU A 420 20.12 -7.08 19.19
N THR A 421 20.02 -6.40 18.05
CA THR A 421 18.75 -6.08 17.43
C THR A 421 17.95 -7.35 17.10
N ALA A 422 18.60 -8.39 16.60
CA ALA A 422 17.96 -9.67 16.32
C ALA A 422 17.48 -10.37 17.61
N ILE A 423 18.27 -10.33 18.69
CA ILE A 423 17.91 -10.90 20.00
C ILE A 423 16.70 -10.15 20.60
N ILE A 424 16.75 -8.81 20.63
CA ILE A 424 15.64 -7.99 21.18
C ILE A 424 14.35 -8.29 20.42
N ARG A 425 14.39 -8.34 19.08
CA ARG A 425 13.23 -8.69 18.26
C ARG A 425 12.68 -10.08 18.59
N ILE A 426 13.55 -11.07 18.74
CA ILE A 426 13.16 -12.44 19.08
C ILE A 426 12.51 -12.48 20.47
N VAL A 427 13.14 -11.88 21.46
CA VAL A 427 12.60 -11.84 22.83
C VAL A 427 11.23 -11.14 22.83
N ALA A 428 11.10 -9.99 22.18
CA ALA A 428 9.83 -9.25 22.12
C ALA A 428 8.70 -10.09 21.48
N ILE A 429 8.93 -10.65 20.30
CA ILE A 429 7.91 -11.44 19.57
C ILE A 429 7.47 -12.67 20.39
N TYR A 430 8.43 -13.46 20.87
CA TYR A 430 8.06 -14.69 21.58
C TYR A 430 7.53 -14.43 22.99
N SER A 431 7.93 -13.35 23.67
CA SER A 431 7.32 -12.94 24.93
C SER A 431 5.86 -12.54 24.75
N VAL A 432 5.52 -11.81 23.70
CA VAL A 432 4.12 -11.48 23.38
C VAL A 432 3.29 -12.74 23.16
N LEU A 433 3.83 -13.72 22.41
CA LEU A 433 3.14 -15.01 22.20
C LEU A 433 2.96 -15.80 23.51
N CYS A 434 3.97 -15.82 24.38
CA CYS A 434 3.87 -16.45 25.70
C CYS A 434 2.76 -15.78 26.54
N ILE A 435 2.73 -14.44 26.62
CA ILE A 435 1.72 -13.69 27.35
C ILE A 435 0.32 -13.99 26.79
N ALA A 436 0.16 -13.98 25.47
CA ALA A 436 -1.13 -14.27 24.83
C ALA A 436 -1.65 -15.68 25.18
N VAL A 437 -0.79 -16.69 25.11
CA VAL A 437 -1.15 -18.06 25.49
C VAL A 437 -1.49 -18.18 26.96
N ILE A 438 -0.72 -17.51 27.84
CA ILE A 438 -1.00 -17.47 29.28
C ILE A 438 -2.37 -16.83 29.56
N VAL A 439 -2.64 -15.65 28.99
CA VAL A 439 -3.93 -14.96 29.17
C VAL A 439 -5.08 -15.81 28.67
N LEU A 440 -4.96 -16.40 27.48
CA LEU A 440 -5.96 -17.29 26.91
C LEU A 440 -6.22 -18.51 27.83
N SER A 441 -5.15 -19.09 28.35
CA SER A 441 -5.25 -20.24 29.24
C SER A 441 -5.92 -19.91 30.57
N PHE A 442 -5.56 -18.78 31.18
CA PHE A 442 -6.14 -18.32 32.43
C PHE A 442 -7.61 -17.95 32.30
N HIS A 443 -8.01 -17.39 31.15
CA HIS A 443 -9.39 -16.93 30.95
C HIS A 443 -10.36 -18.01 30.50
N PHE A 444 -9.90 -18.96 29.68
CA PHE A 444 -10.76 -19.98 29.07
C PHE A 444 -10.44 -21.39 29.55
N ILE A 445 -9.16 -21.80 29.54
CA ILE A 445 -8.78 -23.19 29.71
C ILE A 445 -8.81 -23.63 31.18
N ILE A 446 -8.23 -22.83 32.07
CA ILE A 446 -8.24 -23.14 33.51
C ILE A 446 -9.66 -23.15 34.09
N PRO A 447 -10.57 -22.19 33.78
CA PRO A 447 -11.96 -22.30 34.21
C PRO A 447 -12.68 -23.53 33.69
N LEU A 448 -12.41 -23.95 32.44
CA LEU A 448 -12.98 -25.15 31.85
C LEU A 448 -12.54 -26.42 32.60
N PHE A 449 -11.26 -26.54 32.96
CA PHE A 449 -10.77 -27.63 33.77
C PHE A 449 -11.33 -27.63 35.20
N ARG A 450 -11.51 -26.44 35.79
CA ARG A 450 -12.10 -26.28 37.11
C ARG A 450 -13.58 -26.68 37.15
N ALA A 451 -14.30 -26.55 36.03
CA ALA A 451 -15.67 -27.03 35.91
C ALA A 451 -15.81 -28.55 35.82
N SER A 452 -14.74 -29.24 35.36
CA SER A 452 -14.79 -30.66 35.04
C SER A 452 -14.01 -31.56 36.02
N LEU A 453 -13.05 -31.00 36.79
CA LEU A 453 -12.11 -31.75 37.64
C LEU A 453 -12.03 -31.17 39.08
N PRO A 454 -11.64 -31.96 40.08
CA PRO A 454 -11.29 -31.46 41.41
C PRO A 454 -10.22 -30.37 41.35
N LEU A 455 -10.32 -29.35 42.22
CA LEU A 455 -9.53 -28.12 42.15
C LEU A 455 -8.02 -28.31 42.00
N PHE A 456 -7.44 -29.29 42.71
CA PHE A 456 -6.01 -29.58 42.64
C PHE A 456 -5.63 -30.13 41.26
N TRP A 457 -6.38 -31.13 40.75
CA TRP A 457 -6.14 -31.75 39.44
C TRP A 457 -6.44 -30.79 38.27
N ALA A 458 -7.46 -29.94 38.42
CA ALA A 458 -7.77 -28.90 37.45
C ALA A 458 -6.65 -27.86 37.35
N ASN A 459 -6.11 -27.40 38.45
CA ASN A 459 -5.00 -26.48 38.51
C ASN A 459 -3.70 -27.12 37.93
N LEU A 460 -3.43 -28.38 38.28
CA LEU A 460 -2.28 -29.10 37.74
C LEU A 460 -2.39 -29.29 36.25
N ALA A 461 -3.53 -29.78 35.75
CA ALA A 461 -3.78 -29.94 34.31
C ALA A 461 -3.66 -28.62 33.53
N GLY A 462 -4.23 -27.54 34.08
CA GLY A 462 -4.14 -26.20 33.51
C GLY A 462 -2.71 -25.67 33.44
N ALA A 463 -1.93 -25.85 34.52
CA ALA A 463 -0.52 -25.45 34.55
C ALA A 463 0.31 -26.22 33.52
N VAL A 464 0.18 -27.56 33.51
CA VAL A 464 0.90 -28.42 32.56
C VAL A 464 0.53 -28.06 31.11
N PHE A 465 -0.76 -27.92 30.83
CA PHE A 465 -1.23 -27.52 29.49
C PHE A 465 -0.62 -26.18 29.05
N THR A 466 -0.70 -25.16 29.91
CA THR A 466 -0.16 -23.83 29.62
C THR A 466 1.34 -23.86 29.38
N ILE A 467 2.10 -24.57 30.23
CA ILE A 467 3.55 -24.72 30.13
C ILE A 467 3.94 -25.47 28.86
N VAL A 468 3.22 -26.52 28.47
CA VAL A 468 3.45 -27.24 27.23
C VAL A 468 3.21 -26.36 26.02
N CYS A 469 2.12 -25.56 26.02
CA CYS A 469 1.82 -24.64 24.93
C CYS A 469 2.85 -23.52 24.75
N ILE A 470 3.41 -22.96 25.83
CA ILE A 470 4.43 -21.90 25.74
C ILE A 470 5.84 -22.44 25.54
N SER A 471 6.08 -23.74 25.78
CA SER A 471 7.42 -24.34 25.76
C SER A 471 8.19 -24.16 24.43
N PRO A 472 7.58 -24.25 23.22
CA PRO A 472 8.28 -23.96 21.98
C PRO A 472 8.77 -22.51 21.86
N PHE A 473 7.97 -21.58 22.40
CA PHE A 473 8.30 -20.15 22.39
C PHE A 473 9.42 -19.84 23.40
N LEU A 474 9.36 -20.38 24.60
CA LEU A 474 10.42 -20.25 25.62
C LEU A 474 11.75 -20.80 25.11
N ARG A 475 11.72 -21.97 24.46
CA ARG A 475 12.92 -22.51 23.83
C ARG A 475 13.48 -21.59 22.76
N ALA A 476 12.60 -21.01 21.91
CA ALA A 476 13.03 -20.06 20.88
C ALA A 476 13.69 -18.81 21.49
N ILE A 477 13.16 -18.29 22.59
CA ILE A 477 13.77 -17.16 23.34
C ILE A 477 15.20 -17.47 23.72
N ILE A 478 15.46 -18.67 24.27
CA ILE A 478 16.79 -19.04 24.82
C ILE A 478 17.78 -19.39 23.71
N MET A 479 17.37 -20.25 22.76
CA MET A 479 18.32 -20.97 21.88
C MET A 479 18.50 -20.32 20.51
N LYS A 480 17.55 -19.49 20.07
CA LYS A 480 17.63 -18.88 18.73
C LYS A 480 18.80 -17.90 18.63
N LYS A 481 19.51 -17.93 17.49
CA LYS A 481 20.71 -17.10 17.22
C LYS A 481 22.00 -17.46 17.97
N ASN A 482 22.02 -18.45 18.86
CA ASN A 482 23.25 -18.89 19.54
C ASN A 482 24.25 -19.57 18.58
N HIS A 483 23.81 -19.95 17.38
CA HIS A 483 24.63 -20.55 16.31
C HIS A 483 24.61 -19.72 15.03
N SER A 484 24.26 -18.43 15.10
CA SER A 484 24.33 -17.52 13.93
C SER A 484 25.77 -17.18 13.57
N VAL A 485 25.96 -16.80 12.30
CA VAL A 485 27.29 -16.40 11.80
C VAL A 485 27.86 -15.22 12.61
N GLU A 486 27.00 -14.23 12.95
CA GLU A 486 27.37 -13.07 13.76
C GLU A 486 27.79 -13.46 15.19
N PHE A 487 27.09 -14.43 15.80
CA PHE A 487 27.42 -14.93 17.13
C PHE A 487 28.78 -15.68 17.11
N GLN A 488 28.99 -16.55 16.11
CA GLN A 488 30.26 -17.29 15.96
C GLN A 488 31.42 -16.36 15.66
N ALA A 489 31.23 -15.35 14.80
CA ALA A 489 32.25 -14.36 14.51
C ALA A 489 32.67 -13.60 15.77
N LEU A 490 31.72 -13.10 16.58
CA LEU A 490 32.02 -12.41 17.85
C LEU A 490 32.63 -13.32 18.90
N TRP A 491 32.27 -14.63 18.89
CA TRP A 491 32.85 -15.61 19.83
C TRP A 491 34.32 -15.93 19.53
N GLN A 492 34.72 -15.90 18.25
CA GLN A 492 36.05 -16.20 17.77
C GLN A 492 37.00 -14.98 17.79
N ASP A 493 36.42 -13.77 17.59
CA ASP A 493 37.16 -12.55 17.38
C ASP A 493 37.96 -12.12 18.65
N ASN A 494 37.35 -12.14 19.84
CA ASN A 494 38.04 -11.71 21.05
C ASN A 494 37.54 -12.39 22.33
N ARG A 495 38.46 -12.75 23.25
CA ARG A 495 38.14 -13.33 24.56
C ARG A 495 37.22 -12.44 25.41
N TYR A 496 37.31 -11.12 25.29
CA TYR A 496 36.46 -10.15 26.00
C TYR A 496 35.02 -10.16 25.55
N ASN A 497 34.68 -10.62 24.33
CA ASN A 497 33.32 -10.73 23.82
C ASN A 497 32.57 -11.90 24.42
N ARG A 498 33.21 -12.90 25.01
CA ARG A 498 32.56 -14.13 25.52
C ARG A 498 31.70 -13.87 26.73
N ALA A 499 32.14 -13.03 27.67
CA ALA A 499 31.37 -12.71 28.89
C ALA A 499 30.05 -11.95 28.55
N PRO A 500 30.04 -10.89 27.72
CA PRO A 500 28.81 -10.24 27.26
C PRO A 500 27.89 -11.16 26.45
N LEU A 501 28.43 -12.08 25.63
CA LEU A 501 27.61 -13.07 24.89
C LEU A 501 26.95 -14.05 25.84
N LEU A 502 27.64 -14.56 26.87
CA LEU A 502 27.09 -15.44 27.90
C LEU A 502 26.03 -14.71 28.74
N SER A 503 26.23 -13.44 29.06
CA SER A 503 25.23 -12.64 29.80
C SER A 503 23.91 -12.48 29.02
N THR A 504 23.96 -12.35 27.67
CA THR A 504 22.76 -12.31 26.84
C THR A 504 21.98 -13.63 26.86
N ILE A 505 22.67 -14.76 26.93
CA ILE A 505 22.04 -16.09 27.08
C ILE A 505 21.42 -16.23 28.45
N LEU A 506 22.16 -15.85 29.51
CA LEU A 506 21.67 -15.88 30.90
C LEU A 506 20.42 -15.01 31.08
N LEU A 507 20.42 -13.79 30.54
CA LEU A 507 19.27 -12.89 30.59
C LEU A 507 18.02 -13.54 29.95
N ARG A 508 18.18 -14.19 28.80
CA ARG A 508 17.08 -14.89 28.12
C ARG A 508 16.58 -16.12 28.91
N MET A 509 17.47 -16.81 29.62
CA MET A 509 17.08 -17.89 30.52
C MET A 509 16.28 -17.33 31.72
N VAL A 510 16.70 -16.22 32.30
CA VAL A 510 15.97 -15.55 33.40
C VAL A 510 14.56 -15.16 32.96
N ILE A 511 14.40 -14.59 31.75
CA ILE A 511 13.11 -14.27 31.19
C ILE A 511 12.21 -15.51 31.04
N ALA A 512 12.75 -16.64 30.54
CA ALA A 512 12.01 -17.86 30.40
C ALA A 512 11.58 -18.46 31.77
N VAL A 513 12.46 -18.42 32.75
CA VAL A 513 12.15 -18.83 34.14
C VAL A 513 11.08 -17.95 34.74
N ALA A 514 11.10 -16.64 34.51
CA ALA A 514 10.10 -15.69 34.99
C ALA A 514 8.70 -16.03 34.47
N PHE A 515 8.57 -16.41 33.18
CA PHE A 515 7.26 -16.84 32.61
C PHE A 515 6.72 -18.10 33.29
N VAL A 516 7.58 -19.09 33.54
CA VAL A 516 7.17 -20.33 34.21
C VAL A 516 6.81 -20.07 35.67
N LEU A 517 7.58 -19.23 36.35
CA LEU A 517 7.29 -18.80 37.71
C LEU A 517 5.95 -18.08 37.80
N PHE A 518 5.67 -17.13 36.90
CA PHE A 518 4.40 -16.41 36.86
C PHE A 518 3.21 -17.36 36.76
N ILE A 519 3.30 -18.41 35.93
CA ILE A 519 2.22 -19.42 35.83
C ILE A 519 2.05 -20.20 37.12
N ILE A 520 3.16 -20.65 37.71
CA ILE A 520 3.12 -21.47 38.92
C ILE A 520 2.58 -20.65 40.10
N GLU A 521 3.04 -19.39 40.28
CA GLU A 521 2.64 -18.50 41.35
C GLU A 521 1.14 -18.18 41.30
N ASN A 522 0.59 -17.91 40.12
CA ASN A 522 -0.83 -17.59 39.97
C ASN A 522 -1.77 -18.82 40.13
N ILE A 523 -1.26 -20.03 39.98
CA ILE A 523 -2.06 -21.25 40.07
C ILE A 523 -1.90 -21.93 41.43
N PHE A 524 -0.67 -21.95 41.98
CA PHE A 524 -0.34 -22.64 43.23
C PHE A 524 0.20 -21.65 44.28
N LYS A 525 -0.32 -21.72 45.48
CA LYS A 525 0.21 -20.99 46.66
C LYS A 525 1.27 -21.85 47.35
N ALA A 526 2.50 -21.82 46.90
CA ALA A 526 3.61 -22.58 47.46
C ALA A 526 4.77 -21.64 47.87
N SER A 527 5.79 -22.15 48.57
CA SER A 527 6.96 -21.35 48.95
C SER A 527 7.74 -20.92 47.69
N THR A 528 8.19 -19.66 47.66
CA THR A 528 8.89 -19.07 46.50
C THR A 528 10.16 -19.85 46.12
N ALA A 529 10.89 -20.37 47.07
CA ALA A 529 12.11 -21.13 46.79
C ALA A 529 11.83 -22.45 46.05
N LEU A 530 10.77 -23.16 46.41
CA LEU A 530 10.35 -24.40 45.75
C LEU A 530 9.84 -24.12 44.33
N MET A 531 9.06 -23.05 44.16
CA MET A 531 8.58 -22.62 42.83
C MET A 531 9.73 -22.26 41.88
N VAL A 532 10.76 -21.54 42.34
CA VAL A 532 11.93 -21.21 41.58
C VAL A 532 12.71 -22.47 41.18
N GLY A 533 12.88 -23.42 42.10
CA GLY A 533 13.53 -24.70 41.79
C GLY A 533 12.81 -25.50 40.71
N ILE A 534 11.49 -25.61 40.82
CA ILE A 534 10.66 -26.29 39.80
C ILE A 534 10.73 -25.58 38.43
N ALA A 535 10.66 -24.24 38.41
CA ALA A 535 10.72 -23.47 37.19
C ALA A 535 12.06 -23.64 36.46
N ILE A 536 13.18 -23.65 37.20
CA ILE A 536 14.53 -23.88 36.63
C ILE A 536 14.60 -25.29 36.05
N ILE A 537 14.15 -26.32 36.77
CA ILE A 537 14.18 -27.72 36.31
C ILE A 537 13.33 -27.84 35.02
N LEU A 538 12.12 -27.26 34.96
CA LEU A 538 11.25 -27.30 33.79
C LEU A 538 11.89 -26.61 32.58
N VAL A 539 12.52 -25.45 32.77
CA VAL A 539 13.21 -24.75 31.67
C VAL A 539 14.40 -25.56 31.18
N CYS A 540 15.18 -26.19 32.07
CA CYS A 540 16.28 -27.07 31.68
C CYS A 540 15.79 -28.30 30.91
N MET A 541 14.69 -28.95 31.33
CA MET A 541 14.05 -30.06 30.60
C MET A 541 13.57 -29.62 29.21
N MET A 542 12.97 -28.44 29.09
CA MET A 542 12.56 -27.89 27.80
C MET A 542 13.75 -27.67 26.85
N MET A 543 14.88 -27.19 27.35
CA MET A 543 16.10 -27.04 26.54
C MET A 543 16.62 -28.35 25.99
N LEU A 544 16.57 -29.43 26.78
CA LEU A 544 17.08 -30.76 26.41
C LEU A 544 16.13 -31.55 25.48
N SER A 545 14.85 -31.18 25.43
CA SER A 545 13.83 -31.90 24.65
C SER A 545 14.04 -31.83 23.14
N ARG A 546 14.24 -32.97 22.49
CA ARG A 546 14.38 -33.09 21.02
C ARG A 546 13.05 -32.79 20.31
N TRP A 547 11.92 -33.16 20.91
CA TRP A 547 10.59 -32.89 20.35
C TRP A 547 10.29 -31.39 20.27
N LEU A 548 10.54 -30.63 21.35
CA LEU A 548 10.39 -29.19 21.35
C LEU A 548 11.31 -28.47 20.35
N LYS A 549 12.51 -29.02 20.13
CA LYS A 549 13.41 -28.51 19.08
C LYS A 549 12.77 -28.62 17.70
N LYS A 550 12.18 -29.79 17.40
CA LYS A 550 11.53 -30.02 16.10
C LYS A 550 10.32 -29.12 15.89
N GLN A 551 9.49 -28.94 16.94
CA GLN A 551 8.31 -28.05 16.89
C GLN A 551 8.69 -26.58 16.73
N SER A 552 9.64 -26.09 17.50
CA SER A 552 10.11 -24.70 17.39
C SER A 552 10.68 -24.40 16.00
N ILE A 553 11.48 -25.30 15.41
CA ILE A 553 12.01 -25.16 14.06
C ILE A 553 10.89 -25.22 13.01
N PHE A 554 9.91 -26.10 13.18
CA PHE A 554 8.78 -26.23 12.26
C PHE A 554 7.95 -24.95 12.22
N MET A 555 7.58 -24.40 13.38
CA MET A 555 6.83 -23.13 13.48
C MET A 555 7.61 -21.98 12.84
N GLU A 556 8.91 -21.89 13.10
CA GLU A 556 9.76 -20.85 12.50
C GLU A 556 9.84 -20.98 10.99
N ARG A 557 10.07 -22.18 10.47
CA ARG A 557 10.13 -22.43 9.01
C ARG A 557 8.82 -22.05 8.34
N THR A 558 7.69 -22.45 8.90
CA THR A 558 6.36 -22.12 8.36
C THR A 558 6.14 -20.61 8.37
N PHE A 559 6.49 -19.91 9.45
CA PHE A 559 6.38 -18.45 9.53
C PHE A 559 7.27 -17.75 8.48
N ILE A 560 8.54 -18.15 8.37
CA ILE A 560 9.47 -17.57 7.38
C ILE A 560 9.04 -17.91 5.94
N GLN A 561 8.56 -19.12 5.70
CA GLN A 561 8.02 -19.50 4.39
C GLN A 561 6.82 -18.64 4.02
N ASN A 562 5.84 -18.48 4.92
CA ASN A 562 4.68 -17.63 4.69
C ASN A 562 5.09 -16.17 4.41
N LEU A 563 6.05 -15.64 5.20
CA LEU A 563 6.55 -14.29 5.02
C LEU A 563 7.32 -14.09 3.70
N ARG A 564 8.06 -15.12 3.21
CA ARG A 564 8.86 -15.05 1.98
C ARG A 564 8.13 -15.55 0.73
N PHE A 565 6.96 -16.16 0.88
CA PHE A 565 6.29 -16.84 -0.22
C PHE A 565 5.89 -15.87 -1.34
N ARG A 566 5.44 -14.69 -1.00
CA ARG A 566 5.16 -13.60 -1.96
C ARG A 566 6.42 -13.15 -2.70
N ASP A 567 7.56 -12.99 -2.00
CA ASP A 567 8.82 -12.57 -2.64
C ASP A 567 9.34 -13.63 -3.60
N MET A 568 9.25 -14.92 -3.23
CA MET A 568 9.62 -16.00 -4.12
C MET A 568 8.70 -16.04 -5.35
N HIS A 569 7.40 -15.81 -5.16
CA HIS A 569 6.46 -15.75 -6.27
C HIS A 569 6.75 -14.56 -7.19
N ALA A 570 7.00 -13.37 -6.63
CA ALA A 570 7.41 -12.19 -7.38
C ALA A 570 8.78 -12.36 -8.10
N GLU A 571 9.68 -13.16 -7.52
CA GLU A 571 10.96 -13.50 -8.14
C GLU A 571 10.77 -14.47 -9.32
N PHE A 572 9.89 -15.47 -9.19
CA PHE A 572 9.51 -16.38 -10.27
C PHE A 572 8.75 -15.67 -11.40
N THR A 573 7.90 -14.70 -11.07
CA THR A 573 7.14 -13.91 -12.06
C THR A 573 7.91 -12.72 -12.65
N GLY A 574 9.18 -12.52 -12.26
CA GLY A 574 10.02 -11.45 -12.79
C GLY A 574 9.69 -10.03 -12.26
N GLN A 575 8.76 -9.88 -11.35
CA GLN A 575 8.31 -8.59 -10.79
C GLN A 575 9.26 -8.01 -9.72
N LYS A 576 10.27 -8.76 -9.26
CA LYS A 576 11.21 -8.28 -8.24
C LYS A 576 12.23 -7.32 -8.85
N ARG A 577 12.32 -6.11 -8.32
CA ARG A 577 13.36 -5.14 -8.69
C ARG A 577 14.76 -5.61 -8.30
N PRO A 578 15.79 -5.36 -9.13
CA PRO A 578 17.15 -5.79 -8.85
C PRO A 578 17.74 -5.10 -7.60
N GLU A 579 18.60 -5.81 -6.87
CA GLU A 579 19.26 -5.26 -5.65
C GLU A 579 20.24 -4.12 -5.93
N TYR A 580 20.75 -4.00 -7.16
CA TYR A 580 21.67 -2.93 -7.56
C TYR A 580 21.01 -1.55 -7.68
N GLU A 581 19.67 -1.47 -7.69
CA GLU A 581 18.94 -0.20 -7.77
C GLU A 581 19.36 0.78 -6.66
N GLY A 582 19.53 0.28 -5.44
CA GLY A 582 19.97 1.09 -4.30
C GLY A 582 21.39 1.67 -4.42
N HIS A 583 22.27 1.03 -5.18
CA HIS A 583 23.65 1.50 -5.40
C HIS A 583 23.73 2.57 -6.51
N LEU A 584 22.81 2.53 -7.49
CA LEU A 584 22.74 3.52 -8.57
C LEU A 584 22.20 4.87 -8.06
N LEU A 585 21.28 4.85 -7.11
CA LEU A 585 20.67 6.06 -6.51
C LEU A 585 21.70 7.02 -5.90
N SER A 586 22.88 6.53 -5.45
CA SER A 586 23.94 7.38 -4.89
C SER A 586 24.69 8.21 -5.94
N ARG A 587 24.52 7.90 -7.24
CA ARG A 587 25.24 8.53 -8.35
C ARG A 587 24.35 9.30 -9.32
N ASP A 588 23.14 9.66 -8.92
CA ASP A 588 22.13 10.33 -9.75
C ASP A 588 21.72 9.51 -11.00
N ILE A 589 21.87 8.18 -10.91
CA ILE A 589 21.45 7.21 -11.93
C ILE A 589 20.48 6.26 -11.27
N HIS A 590 19.32 6.04 -11.85
CA HIS A 590 18.32 5.12 -11.29
C HIS A 590 17.59 4.34 -12.37
N LEU A 591 16.85 3.32 -11.91
CA LEU A 591 16.06 2.42 -12.73
C LEU A 591 14.59 2.85 -12.67
N SER A 592 13.98 3.02 -13.83
CA SER A 592 12.54 3.31 -13.94
C SER A 592 11.85 2.34 -14.87
N ASP A 593 10.58 2.05 -14.53
CA ASP A 593 9.74 1.13 -15.29
C ASP A 593 8.81 1.93 -16.21
N PHE A 594 8.76 1.53 -17.50
CA PHE A 594 7.88 2.12 -18.51
C PHE A 594 7.12 1.02 -19.20
N GLU A 595 5.80 1.13 -19.25
CA GLU A 595 4.96 0.21 -20.01
C GLU A 595 4.87 0.67 -21.47
N VAL A 596 4.98 -0.26 -22.41
CA VAL A 596 4.80 0.00 -23.84
C VAL A 596 3.30 -0.01 -24.12
N PRO A 597 2.70 1.15 -24.47
CA PRO A 597 1.27 1.23 -24.76
C PRO A 597 0.86 0.35 -25.94
N ALA A 598 -0.42 -0.02 -26.00
CA ALA A 598 -0.93 -0.87 -27.06
C ALA A 598 -0.84 -0.23 -28.45
N ASP A 599 -0.95 1.10 -28.49
CA ASP A 599 -0.90 1.97 -29.67
C ASP A 599 0.50 2.58 -29.92
N SER A 600 1.53 2.07 -29.24
CA SER A 600 2.88 2.61 -29.35
C SER A 600 3.52 2.32 -30.70
N LEU A 601 4.11 3.33 -31.33
CA LEU A 601 4.97 3.19 -32.51
C LEU A 601 6.23 2.35 -32.27
N TRP A 602 6.55 2.01 -31.02
CA TRP A 602 7.66 1.14 -30.67
C TRP A 602 7.29 -0.35 -30.75
N ALA A 603 6.00 -0.66 -30.82
CA ALA A 603 5.51 -2.02 -30.94
C ALA A 603 6.03 -2.66 -32.24
N GLY A 604 6.62 -3.87 -32.15
CA GLY A 604 7.20 -4.59 -33.26
C GLY A 604 8.62 -4.19 -33.66
N HIS A 605 9.14 -3.03 -33.19
CA HIS A 605 10.50 -2.58 -33.45
C HIS A 605 11.53 -3.21 -32.52
N THR A 606 12.77 -3.39 -33.05
CA THR A 606 13.89 -3.87 -32.24
C THR A 606 14.53 -2.72 -31.45
N LEU A 607 15.19 -3.05 -30.33
CA LEU A 607 15.93 -2.05 -29.54
C LEU A 607 16.99 -1.33 -30.38
N LYS A 608 17.56 -2.01 -31.42
CA LYS A 608 18.52 -1.42 -32.37
C LYS A 608 17.87 -0.36 -33.24
N GLU A 609 16.68 -0.62 -33.78
CA GLU A 609 15.93 0.33 -34.62
C GLU A 609 15.49 1.55 -33.83
N LEU A 610 15.03 1.34 -32.61
CA LEU A 610 14.60 2.41 -31.71
C LEU A 610 15.76 3.29 -31.23
N ASN A 611 16.96 2.73 -31.10
CA ASN A 611 18.21 3.41 -30.73
C ASN A 611 18.08 4.33 -29.51
N LEU A 612 17.41 3.81 -28.44
CA LEU A 612 17.04 4.57 -27.24
C LEU A 612 18.26 5.17 -26.52
N GLY A 613 19.40 4.46 -26.53
CA GLY A 613 20.65 4.92 -25.94
C GLY A 613 21.20 6.20 -26.58
N TYR A 614 21.14 6.29 -27.92
CA TYR A 614 21.62 7.47 -28.63
C TYR A 614 20.63 8.64 -28.60
N LYS A 615 19.33 8.34 -28.71
CA LYS A 615 18.29 9.38 -28.77
C LYS A 615 18.04 10.04 -27.42
N TYR A 616 18.04 9.26 -26.35
CA TYR A 616 17.61 9.71 -25.00
C TYR A 616 18.69 9.50 -23.94
N GLY A 617 19.83 8.91 -24.26
CA GLY A 617 20.92 8.62 -23.30
C GLY A 617 20.56 7.55 -22.26
N VAL A 618 19.50 6.77 -22.49
CA VAL A 618 18.99 5.76 -21.55
C VAL A 618 19.36 4.34 -21.96
N HIS A 619 19.49 3.43 -21.00
CA HIS A 619 19.83 2.04 -21.25
C HIS A 619 18.75 1.10 -20.77
N VAL A 620 18.26 0.19 -21.62
CA VAL A 620 17.28 -0.83 -21.24
C VAL A 620 17.97 -1.95 -20.47
N ALA A 621 17.69 -2.05 -19.18
CA ALA A 621 18.26 -3.06 -18.29
C ALA A 621 17.52 -4.40 -18.37
N SER A 622 16.20 -4.37 -18.51
CA SER A 622 15.39 -5.58 -18.69
C SER A 622 14.04 -5.27 -19.33
N ILE A 623 13.42 -6.31 -19.90
CA ILE A 623 12.06 -6.28 -20.43
C ILE A 623 11.25 -7.32 -19.68
N ILE A 624 10.11 -6.94 -19.12
CA ILE A 624 9.16 -7.84 -18.48
C ILE A 624 8.00 -8.02 -19.45
N ARG A 625 7.80 -9.25 -19.90
CA ARG A 625 6.76 -9.66 -20.85
C ARG A 625 5.87 -10.72 -20.19
N GLY A 626 4.70 -10.32 -19.74
CA GLY A 626 3.83 -11.18 -18.97
C GLY A 626 4.54 -11.73 -17.72
N MET A 627 4.78 -13.04 -17.66
CA MET A 627 5.48 -13.70 -16.54
C MET A 627 6.99 -13.91 -16.79
N HIS A 628 7.53 -13.47 -17.92
CA HIS A 628 8.93 -13.67 -18.29
C HIS A 628 9.72 -12.37 -18.22
N ARG A 629 10.91 -12.43 -17.64
CA ARG A 629 11.85 -11.32 -17.59
C ARG A 629 13.07 -11.60 -18.48
N ILE A 630 13.36 -10.69 -19.38
CA ILE A 630 14.54 -10.71 -20.26
C ILE A 630 15.55 -9.72 -19.68
N ASN A 631 16.60 -10.21 -19.03
CA ASN A 631 17.67 -9.35 -18.49
C ASN A 631 18.69 -9.03 -19.57
N ILE A 632 19.14 -7.77 -19.59
CA ILE A 632 20.13 -7.25 -20.54
C ILE A 632 19.74 -7.65 -21.98
N PRO A 633 18.57 -7.15 -22.48
CA PRO A 633 18.06 -7.55 -23.78
C PRO A 633 19.05 -7.20 -24.89
N GLY A 634 19.28 -8.13 -25.81
CA GLY A 634 20.12 -7.89 -26.97
C GLY A 634 19.49 -6.89 -27.94
N ALA A 635 20.30 -6.28 -28.78
CA ALA A 635 19.89 -5.24 -29.73
C ALA A 635 18.75 -5.66 -30.69
N ASN A 636 18.62 -6.96 -30.98
CA ASN A 636 17.62 -7.52 -31.89
C ASN A 636 16.30 -7.92 -31.18
N VAL A 637 16.18 -7.70 -29.87
CA VAL A 637 14.93 -7.97 -29.14
C VAL A 637 13.89 -6.95 -29.54
N ARG A 638 12.70 -7.42 -29.95
CA ARG A 638 11.55 -6.58 -30.29
C ARG A 638 10.72 -6.25 -29.06
N LEU A 639 10.19 -5.04 -29.03
CA LEU A 639 9.20 -4.63 -28.04
C LEU A 639 7.78 -4.97 -28.50
N PHE A 640 6.93 -5.35 -27.57
CA PHE A 640 5.51 -5.64 -27.83
C PHE A 640 4.62 -4.82 -26.90
N PRO A 641 3.37 -4.57 -27.30
CA PRO A 641 2.38 -3.94 -26.42
C PRO A 641 2.25 -4.68 -25.09
N GLY A 642 2.21 -3.93 -23.99
CA GLY A 642 2.16 -4.48 -22.63
C GLY A 642 3.50 -4.97 -22.07
N ASP A 643 4.62 -4.86 -22.84
CA ASP A 643 5.96 -5.05 -22.28
C ASP A 643 6.27 -3.93 -21.29
N THR A 644 6.76 -4.27 -20.11
CA THR A 644 7.33 -3.29 -19.19
C THR A 644 8.84 -3.26 -19.37
N ILE A 645 9.36 -2.14 -19.87
CA ILE A 645 10.79 -1.92 -20.03
C ILE A 645 11.38 -1.25 -18.82
N GLN A 646 12.43 -1.83 -18.26
CA GLN A 646 13.19 -1.24 -17.15
C GLN A 646 14.39 -0.49 -17.70
N VAL A 647 14.42 0.81 -17.49
CA VAL A 647 15.36 1.73 -18.12
C VAL A 647 16.24 2.39 -17.07
N ILE A 648 17.56 2.44 -17.33
CA ILE A 648 18.57 3.10 -16.49
C ILE A 648 18.94 4.43 -17.13
N GLY A 649 18.91 5.52 -16.34
CA GLY A 649 19.33 6.85 -16.75
C GLY A 649 19.39 7.83 -15.59
N THR A 650 19.77 9.08 -15.87
CA THR A 650 19.68 10.20 -14.92
C THR A 650 18.24 10.73 -14.85
N ASP A 651 17.91 11.53 -13.82
CA ASP A 651 16.58 12.15 -13.67
C ASP A 651 16.14 12.93 -14.94
N GLU A 652 17.07 13.64 -15.56
CA GLU A 652 16.79 14.43 -16.76
C GLU A 652 16.50 13.53 -17.97
N GLN A 653 17.31 12.49 -18.18
CA GLN A 653 17.17 11.52 -19.27
C GLN A 653 15.86 10.73 -19.15
N LEU A 654 15.53 10.26 -17.95
CA LEU A 654 14.30 9.51 -17.70
C LEU A 654 13.05 10.38 -17.82
N GLY A 655 13.13 11.66 -17.42
CA GLY A 655 12.03 12.61 -17.60
C GLY A 655 11.79 13.00 -19.06
N GLU A 656 12.82 13.07 -19.88
CA GLU A 656 12.68 13.27 -21.34
C GLU A 656 12.12 12.04 -22.03
N PHE A 657 12.61 10.87 -21.63
CA PHE A 657 12.14 9.58 -22.12
C PHE A 657 10.66 9.35 -21.79
N ALA A 658 10.21 9.63 -20.56
CA ALA A 658 8.81 9.53 -20.12
C ALA A 658 7.87 10.37 -21.00
N ARG A 659 8.22 11.64 -21.23
CA ARG A 659 7.43 12.55 -22.08
C ARG A 659 7.29 12.07 -23.52
N GLN A 660 8.27 11.32 -24.02
CA GLN A 660 8.22 10.80 -25.37
C GLN A 660 7.37 9.51 -25.45
N VAL A 661 7.40 8.66 -24.43
CA VAL A 661 6.51 7.50 -24.33
C VAL A 661 5.05 7.98 -24.33
N GLU A 662 4.71 9.00 -23.52
CA GLU A 662 3.37 9.59 -23.46
C GLU A 662 2.95 10.26 -24.78
N ARG A 663 3.87 10.97 -25.48
CA ARG A 663 3.55 11.61 -26.76
C ARG A 663 3.27 10.61 -27.87
N VAL A 664 3.95 9.47 -27.85
CA VAL A 664 3.72 8.40 -28.81
C VAL A 664 2.35 7.75 -28.58
N SER A 665 1.91 7.66 -27.32
CA SER A 665 0.59 7.15 -26.96
C SER A 665 -0.56 8.10 -27.35
N SER A 666 -0.34 9.42 -27.33
CA SER A 666 -1.38 10.41 -27.65
C SER A 666 -1.54 10.72 -29.15
N ALA A 667 -0.63 10.20 -30.00
CA ALA A 667 -0.62 10.47 -31.45
C ALA A 667 -1.40 9.44 -32.29
N ALA A 668 -1.85 8.33 -31.67
CA ALA A 668 -2.74 7.38 -32.33
C ALA A 668 -4.15 7.97 -32.36
N GLU A 669 -4.56 8.50 -33.50
CA GLU A 669 -5.91 9.01 -33.72
C GLU A 669 -6.93 7.86 -33.54
N GLU A 670 -8.08 8.16 -32.96
CA GLU A 670 -9.22 7.22 -32.77
C GLU A 670 -9.61 6.48 -34.07
N GLU A 671 -9.36 7.08 -35.25
CA GLU A 671 -9.58 6.53 -36.58
C GLU A 671 -8.78 5.25 -36.87
N ASP A 672 -7.55 5.09 -36.30
CA ASP A 672 -6.71 3.91 -36.53
C ASP A 672 -7.12 2.70 -35.68
N ILE A 673 -7.82 2.92 -34.57
CA ILE A 673 -8.32 1.83 -33.70
C ILE A 673 -9.52 1.13 -34.34
N GLU A 674 -10.45 1.89 -34.95
CA GLU A 674 -11.59 1.33 -35.66
C GLU A 674 -11.18 0.50 -36.90
N LYS A 675 -10.09 0.86 -37.58
CA LYS A 675 -9.56 0.13 -38.74
C LYS A 675 -8.90 -1.20 -38.39
N ARG A 676 -8.41 -1.37 -37.16
CA ARG A 676 -7.77 -2.60 -36.67
C ARG A 676 -8.71 -3.56 -35.95
N GLU A 677 -10.00 -3.25 -35.87
CA GLU A 677 -10.99 -4.19 -35.37
C GLU A 677 -11.11 -5.40 -36.31
N MET A 678 -10.98 -6.59 -35.73
CA MET A 678 -11.16 -7.85 -36.46
C MET A 678 -12.64 -8.03 -36.78
N ASN A 679 -12.97 -8.10 -38.05
CA ASN A 679 -14.35 -8.29 -38.54
C ASN A 679 -14.54 -9.70 -39.09
N LEU A 680 -15.68 -10.29 -38.76
CA LEU A 680 -16.14 -11.53 -39.35
C LEU A 680 -17.15 -11.19 -40.46
N LYS A 681 -16.86 -11.62 -41.68
CA LYS A 681 -17.74 -11.45 -42.86
C LYS A 681 -17.86 -12.77 -43.59
N GLN A 682 -18.90 -12.84 -44.46
CA GLN A 682 -19.13 -13.99 -45.32
C GLN A 682 -19.27 -13.52 -46.78
N PHE A 683 -18.71 -14.27 -47.75
CA PHE A 683 -18.94 -14.07 -49.15
C PHE A 683 -19.30 -15.39 -49.84
N MET A 684 -20.04 -15.32 -50.93
CA MET A 684 -20.47 -16.48 -51.70
C MET A 684 -19.56 -16.63 -52.93
N VAL A 685 -19.08 -17.83 -53.20
CA VAL A 685 -18.29 -18.17 -54.37
C VAL A 685 -19.25 -18.47 -55.49
N ASP A 686 -19.39 -17.55 -56.44
CA ASP A 686 -20.17 -17.70 -57.66
C ASP A 686 -19.33 -18.05 -58.88
N GLY A 687 -19.99 -18.24 -60.05
CA GLY A 687 -19.33 -18.70 -61.25
C GLY A 687 -18.23 -17.79 -61.76
N ASN A 688 -18.19 -16.52 -61.32
CA ASN A 688 -17.20 -15.50 -61.71
C ASN A 688 -16.20 -15.17 -60.60
N SER A 689 -16.29 -15.81 -59.41
CA SER A 689 -15.43 -15.53 -58.29
C SER A 689 -13.95 -15.89 -58.58
N LEU A 690 -13.03 -15.02 -58.20
CA LEU A 690 -11.58 -15.22 -58.26
C LEU A 690 -11.10 -16.48 -57.53
N PHE A 691 -11.88 -16.97 -56.62
CA PHE A 691 -11.56 -18.09 -55.74
C PHE A 691 -12.06 -19.42 -56.21
N LEU A 692 -12.96 -19.44 -57.23
CA LEU A 692 -13.58 -20.67 -57.74
C LEU A 692 -12.53 -21.65 -58.26
N GLY A 693 -12.59 -22.90 -57.80
CA GLY A 693 -11.70 -23.97 -58.22
C GLY A 693 -10.30 -23.93 -57.63
N LYS A 694 -10.00 -22.93 -56.78
CA LYS A 694 -8.74 -22.84 -56.05
C LYS A 694 -8.85 -23.46 -54.66
N SER A 695 -7.76 -24.00 -54.18
CA SER A 695 -7.66 -24.41 -52.77
C SER A 695 -7.56 -23.17 -51.86
N ILE A 696 -7.90 -23.31 -50.58
CA ILE A 696 -7.74 -22.23 -49.58
C ILE A 696 -6.30 -21.68 -49.60
N LYS A 697 -5.29 -22.56 -49.81
CA LYS A 697 -3.92 -22.15 -49.92
C LYS A 697 -3.62 -21.36 -51.19
N GLU A 698 -4.17 -21.79 -52.29
CA GLU A 698 -3.93 -21.14 -53.63
C GLU A 698 -4.79 -19.90 -53.85
N SER A 699 -5.83 -19.69 -53.04
CA SER A 699 -6.70 -18.52 -53.08
C SER A 699 -6.01 -17.20 -52.72
N GLY A 700 -4.89 -17.24 -51.97
CA GLY A 700 -4.17 -16.05 -51.49
C GLY A 700 -4.92 -15.29 -50.35
N ILE A 701 -6.08 -15.75 -49.88
CA ILE A 701 -6.89 -15.04 -48.87
C ILE A 701 -6.06 -14.69 -47.63
N ARG A 702 -5.13 -15.57 -47.25
CA ARG A 702 -4.26 -15.32 -46.09
C ARG A 702 -3.06 -14.44 -46.40
N ASP A 703 -2.40 -14.69 -47.53
CA ASP A 703 -1.10 -14.10 -47.80
C ASP A 703 -1.22 -12.73 -48.53
N ASP A 704 -2.24 -12.56 -49.39
CA ASP A 704 -2.46 -11.34 -50.19
C ASP A 704 -3.46 -10.38 -49.49
N TYR A 705 -4.49 -10.94 -48.80
CA TYR A 705 -5.54 -10.14 -48.15
C TYR A 705 -5.49 -10.17 -46.66
N ARG A 706 -4.52 -10.85 -46.02
CA ARG A 706 -4.38 -11.01 -44.55
C ARG A 706 -5.64 -11.45 -43.82
N CYS A 707 -6.54 -12.17 -44.53
CA CYS A 707 -7.77 -12.70 -43.99
C CYS A 707 -7.66 -14.20 -43.68
N LEU A 708 -8.31 -14.67 -42.64
CA LEU A 708 -8.35 -16.08 -42.26
C LEU A 708 -9.71 -16.67 -42.60
N VAL A 709 -9.72 -17.77 -43.38
CA VAL A 709 -10.96 -18.57 -43.57
C VAL A 709 -11.23 -19.37 -42.32
N VAL A 710 -12.38 -19.10 -41.67
CA VAL A 710 -12.82 -19.76 -40.42
C VAL A 710 -13.89 -20.82 -40.64
N GLY A 711 -14.59 -20.80 -41.78
CA GLY A 711 -15.59 -21.77 -42.13
C GLY A 711 -16.01 -21.68 -43.57
N VAL A 712 -16.50 -22.78 -44.13
CA VAL A 712 -17.12 -22.85 -45.45
C VAL A 712 -18.45 -23.57 -45.32
N GLU A 713 -19.56 -22.94 -45.74
CA GLU A 713 -20.87 -23.58 -45.81
C GLU A 713 -21.11 -24.10 -47.22
N ARG A 714 -21.46 -25.35 -47.36
CA ARG A 714 -21.72 -26.01 -48.66
C ARG A 714 -23.07 -26.74 -48.64
N GLY A 715 -23.89 -26.53 -49.66
CA GLY A 715 -25.18 -27.19 -49.82
C GLY A 715 -26.20 -26.79 -48.73
N ASP A 716 -26.67 -27.70 -47.90
CA ASP A 716 -27.74 -27.50 -46.94
C ASP A 716 -27.37 -26.65 -45.70
N GLY A 717 -26.39 -25.79 -45.79
CA GLY A 717 -26.01 -24.89 -44.70
C GLY A 717 -25.12 -25.54 -43.63
N ASN A 718 -24.51 -26.68 -43.91
CA ASN A 718 -23.55 -27.32 -43.00
C ASN A 718 -22.19 -26.61 -43.04
N LEU A 719 -21.77 -26.06 -41.90
CA LEU A 719 -20.49 -25.45 -41.77
C LEU A 719 -19.39 -26.51 -41.75
N ILE A 720 -18.53 -26.50 -42.77
CA ILE A 720 -17.40 -27.41 -42.92
C ILE A 720 -16.17 -26.75 -42.34
N ARG A 721 -15.41 -27.49 -41.52
CA ARG A 721 -14.14 -27.00 -41.00
C ARG A 721 -13.14 -26.84 -42.15
N PRO A 722 -12.56 -25.65 -42.37
CA PRO A 722 -11.65 -25.40 -43.47
C PRO A 722 -10.37 -26.23 -43.36
N ASP A 723 -10.01 -26.94 -44.45
CA ASP A 723 -8.71 -27.57 -44.62
C ASP A 723 -7.92 -26.76 -45.67
N VAL A 724 -6.64 -26.65 -45.49
CA VAL A 724 -5.75 -25.86 -46.33
C VAL A 724 -5.84 -26.26 -47.82
N ASN A 725 -6.09 -27.52 -48.09
CA ASN A 725 -6.25 -28.10 -49.44
C ASN A 725 -7.70 -28.14 -49.95
N MET A 726 -8.65 -27.62 -49.17
CA MET A 726 -10.05 -27.58 -49.55
C MET A 726 -10.26 -26.67 -50.76
N ILE A 727 -10.90 -27.18 -51.79
CA ILE A 727 -11.19 -26.44 -53.03
C ILE A 727 -12.55 -25.76 -52.92
N PHE A 728 -12.61 -24.49 -53.25
CA PHE A 728 -13.84 -23.72 -53.29
C PHE A 728 -14.70 -24.15 -54.51
N CYS A 729 -15.97 -24.43 -54.28
CA CYS A 729 -16.93 -24.79 -55.27
C CYS A 729 -17.97 -23.67 -55.46
N GLU A 730 -18.63 -23.64 -56.59
CA GLU A 730 -19.73 -22.72 -56.86
C GLU A 730 -20.85 -22.92 -55.84
N GLY A 731 -21.31 -21.82 -55.22
CA GLY A 731 -22.34 -21.86 -54.19
C GLY A 731 -21.78 -22.01 -52.75
N ASP A 732 -20.47 -22.12 -52.54
CA ASP A 732 -19.90 -22.12 -51.20
C ASP A 732 -19.99 -20.74 -50.57
N VAL A 733 -20.45 -20.66 -49.31
CA VAL A 733 -20.39 -19.45 -48.48
C VAL A 733 -19.20 -19.52 -47.57
N VAL A 734 -18.24 -18.62 -47.81
CA VAL A 734 -16.94 -18.60 -47.13
C VAL A 734 -16.97 -17.55 -46.01
N TRP A 735 -16.68 -17.97 -44.78
CA TRP A 735 -16.55 -17.09 -43.63
C TRP A 735 -15.07 -16.70 -43.41
N VAL A 736 -14.82 -15.39 -43.41
CA VAL A 736 -13.48 -14.85 -43.25
C VAL A 736 -13.39 -13.85 -42.11
N VAL A 737 -12.27 -13.89 -41.40
CA VAL A 737 -11.92 -12.95 -40.32
C VAL A 737 -10.65 -12.20 -40.75
N GLY A 738 -10.67 -10.89 -40.66
CA GLY A 738 -9.53 -10.01 -40.96
C GLY A 738 -9.77 -8.62 -40.41
N GLU A 739 -8.78 -7.73 -40.54
CA GLU A 739 -8.98 -6.31 -40.25
C GLU A 739 -9.99 -5.71 -41.24
N ARG A 740 -10.71 -4.68 -40.83
CA ARG A 740 -11.82 -4.11 -41.62
C ARG A 740 -11.41 -3.74 -43.03
N ASP A 741 -10.25 -3.11 -43.19
CA ASP A 741 -9.74 -2.67 -44.49
C ASP A 741 -9.30 -3.84 -45.36
N ASP A 742 -8.68 -4.87 -44.80
CA ASP A 742 -8.26 -6.09 -45.51
C ASP A 742 -9.47 -6.92 -45.96
N VAL A 743 -10.50 -7.01 -45.14
CA VAL A 743 -11.77 -7.65 -45.51
C VAL A 743 -12.48 -6.87 -46.62
N CYS A 744 -12.46 -5.53 -46.58
CA CYS A 744 -13.02 -4.69 -47.66
C CYS A 744 -12.26 -4.85 -48.98
N LEU A 745 -10.93 -4.98 -48.93
CA LEU A 745 -10.11 -5.26 -50.08
C LEU A 745 -10.42 -6.61 -50.74
N LEU A 746 -10.65 -7.64 -49.95
CA LEU A 746 -11.04 -8.96 -50.40
C LEU A 746 -12.38 -8.91 -51.17
N TYR A 747 -13.39 -8.19 -50.65
CA TYR A 747 -14.69 -8.01 -51.28
C TYR A 747 -14.60 -7.19 -52.58
N THR A 748 -13.81 -6.11 -52.58
CA THR A 748 -13.68 -5.25 -53.74
C THR A 748 -12.93 -5.92 -54.88
N SER A 749 -12.00 -6.83 -54.60
CA SER A 749 -11.26 -7.59 -55.61
C SER A 749 -12.10 -8.69 -56.24
N ASP A 750 -12.99 -9.34 -55.45
CA ASP A 750 -13.93 -10.35 -55.96
C ASP A 750 -15.02 -9.68 -56.80
N ALA A 751 -15.56 -8.52 -56.36
CA ALA A 751 -16.56 -7.75 -57.14
C ALA A 751 -16.00 -7.01 -58.34
N ALA A 752 -14.70 -6.68 -58.42
CA ALA A 752 -14.10 -5.98 -59.55
C ALA A 752 -13.90 -6.87 -60.76
N ASP A 753 -13.80 -8.17 -60.62
CA ASP A 753 -13.75 -9.11 -61.74
C ASP A 753 -15.15 -9.41 -62.30
N GLU A 754 -16.23 -9.30 -61.48
CA GLU A 754 -17.60 -9.27 -61.92
C GLU A 754 -17.85 -8.14 -62.97
N ALA A 755 -17.28 -6.96 -62.74
CA ALA A 755 -17.39 -5.80 -63.64
C ALA A 755 -16.53 -5.86 -64.91
N ARG A 756 -15.53 -6.77 -64.97
CA ARG A 756 -14.67 -6.98 -66.15
C ARG A 756 -15.17 -8.05 -67.12
N SER A 757 -16.18 -8.86 -66.65
CA SER A 757 -16.73 -9.94 -67.48
C SER A 757 -18.07 -9.57 -68.13
N VAL A 758 -18.54 -8.32 -68.02
CA VAL A 758 -19.62 -7.70 -68.76
C VAL A 758 -19.01 -6.70 -69.75
#